data_d16ef6c706409a6f87478cfa538605a6
#
_entry.id   d16ef6c706409a6f87478cfa538605a6
#
_cell.length_a   1.000
_cell.length_b   1.000
_cell.length_c   1.000
_cell.angle_alpha   90.00
_cell.angle_beta   90.00
_cell.angle_gamma   90.00
#
_symmetry.space_group_name_H-M   'P 1'
#
loop_
_entity.id
_entity.type
_entity.pdbx_description
1 polymer ?
#
loop_
_entity_poly.entity_id
_entity_poly.type
_entity_poly.pdbx_seq_one_letter_code
_entity_poly.pdbx_strand_id
1 'polypeptide(L)'
;MDVELVSGEEVEHEIARIRQRLTALDAERIELEHALTSLEQKLASVRRSDESSLSVGARVSNSSLAAEKVALFRRLFAGRADVFPVRWENRKTGRSGYAPACANEWAKGLCGKPKVKCGDCPHQAFIAPLDDVIERHLRGGDGLRTGDFVAGVYPLLQDETCWFLAADFDKESWADDARALLDTCRAKGIVAALERSRSGNGGHVWIFFGEPISARVARQLGAILITETMERRPEIGFTSYDRLFPNQDTMPVGGFGNLIALPLQRRARENGNSVFVDSNLRPYDDQWAFLSSLPRLSAETTFRVVEEAERSGRVLGVRMPVEDEHADEPWRMTPSRRSEARPIEAVMPASIRIVVADQVYIDRTELPPALTAQFIRLAAFQNPEFYRAQAMRLPTFGKPRIISCAELHPRHVALPRGCFDEGIDLIKSYKVDVELEDHREDGDPLPGGLSFQGQLQPSQLKAFDALLPHDNGVLAATTAFGKTVLAAALIARRARNTLVLVHRRELLDQWVERLCSFLSIDPKQIGVIGGGRRKPTGIIDVALIQSLVRKGEVSDLVANYGHLVVDECHHLSAASFELVARRSKARFVLGLSATVARKDGHHPIIFINAALSVIGQAPGNRLSNAAFASVRGIARPGSNCRHRWRQRSARRCRRFMLPWHGTNEGTISSSMTS
;
A
#
# COMPACT_ATOMS: atom_id res chain seq x y z
N MET A 1 24.61 51.86 16.33
CA MET A 1 23.84 50.69 16.72
C MET A 1 24.58 50.02 17.85
N ASP A 2 24.22 50.46 19.07
CA ASP A 2 24.85 49.99 20.32
C ASP A 2 24.36 48.57 20.57
N VAL A 3 25.27 47.62 20.57
CA VAL A 3 25.01 46.25 21.06
C VAL A 3 25.15 46.35 22.58
N GLU A 4 24.06 46.40 23.32
CA GLU A 4 24.05 46.24 24.77
C GLU A 4 24.72 44.90 25.10
N LEU A 5 25.91 44.98 25.66
CA LEU A 5 26.60 43.84 26.24
C LEU A 5 25.87 43.43 27.53
N VAL A 6 24.98 42.46 27.43
CA VAL A 6 24.37 41.83 28.60
C VAL A 6 25.45 41.29 29.52
N SER A 7 25.46 41.74 30.79
CA SER A 7 26.54 41.33 31.72
C SER A 7 26.42 39.81 32.05
N GLY A 8 27.52 39.12 32.24
CA GLY A 8 27.54 37.69 32.60
C GLY A 8 26.70 37.40 33.82
N GLU A 9 26.68 38.32 34.83
CA GLU A 9 25.85 38.22 36.04
C GLU A 9 24.35 38.23 35.77
N GLU A 10 23.89 39.06 34.80
CA GLU A 10 22.47 39.09 34.41
C GLU A 10 22.03 37.81 33.74
N VAL A 11 22.88 37.20 32.94
CA VAL A 11 22.62 35.90 32.32
C VAL A 11 22.57 34.77 33.37
N GLU A 12 23.49 34.77 34.31
CA GLU A 12 23.50 33.79 35.40
C GLU A 12 22.25 33.92 36.32
N HIS A 13 21.81 35.13 36.58
CA HIS A 13 20.58 35.38 37.37
C HIS A 13 19.34 34.86 36.62
N GLU A 14 19.27 35.10 35.30
CA GLU A 14 18.16 34.61 34.48
C GLU A 14 18.17 33.06 34.38
N ILE A 15 19.36 32.44 34.25
CA ILE A 15 19.50 30.98 34.28
C ILE A 15 19.02 30.40 35.62
N ALA A 16 19.38 31.04 36.74
CA ALA A 16 18.92 30.60 38.05
C ALA A 16 17.39 30.71 38.19
N ARG A 17 16.80 31.80 37.69
CA ARG A 17 15.35 32.03 37.65
C ARG A 17 14.63 30.99 36.84
N ILE A 18 15.16 30.64 35.65
CA ILE A 18 14.58 29.63 34.77
C ILE A 18 14.67 28.24 35.45
N ARG A 19 15.81 27.90 36.06
CA ARG A 19 15.97 26.63 36.80
C ARG A 19 14.98 26.49 37.94
N GLN A 20 14.81 27.56 38.73
CA GLN A 20 13.81 27.59 39.83
C GLN A 20 12.39 27.38 39.30
N ARG A 21 12.05 28.03 38.15
CA ARG A 21 10.75 27.87 37.52
C ARG A 21 10.51 26.44 37.02
N LEU A 22 11.53 25.82 36.40
CA LEU A 22 11.47 24.44 35.94
C LEU A 22 11.24 23.47 37.12
N THR A 23 11.96 23.67 38.23
CA THR A 23 11.77 22.86 39.45
C THR A 23 10.35 23.00 40.02
N ALA A 24 9.79 24.21 40.01
CA ALA A 24 8.42 24.43 40.44
C ALA A 24 7.39 23.76 39.54
N LEU A 25 7.57 23.81 38.22
CA LEU A 25 6.73 23.13 37.24
C LEU A 25 6.81 21.61 37.36
N ASP A 26 8.00 21.05 37.64
CA ASP A 26 8.15 19.61 37.88
C ASP A 26 7.42 19.17 39.15
N ALA A 27 7.46 19.97 40.22
CA ALA A 27 6.70 19.68 41.43
C ALA A 27 5.18 19.73 41.17
N GLU A 28 4.69 20.75 40.45
CA GLU A 28 3.28 20.86 40.04
C GLU A 28 2.85 19.66 39.18
N ARG A 29 3.69 19.24 38.23
CA ARG A 29 3.45 18.07 37.40
C ARG A 29 3.25 16.80 38.24
N ILE A 30 4.13 16.57 39.22
CA ILE A 30 4.05 15.42 40.15
C ILE A 30 2.74 15.46 40.96
N GLU A 31 2.35 16.62 41.46
CA GLU A 31 1.08 16.77 42.18
C GLU A 31 -0.14 16.46 41.30
N LEU A 32 -0.12 16.95 40.06
CA LEU A 32 -1.19 16.68 39.12
C LEU A 32 -1.25 15.20 38.69
N GLU A 33 -0.10 14.54 38.51
CA GLU A 33 -0.03 13.10 38.26
C GLU A 33 -0.60 12.27 39.42
N HIS A 34 -0.29 12.65 40.68
CA HIS A 34 -0.89 12.04 41.85
C HIS A 34 -2.40 12.27 41.96
N ALA A 35 -2.85 13.49 41.67
CA ALA A 35 -4.28 13.80 41.64
C ALA A 35 -5.01 13.02 40.57
N LEU A 36 -4.43 12.91 39.36
CA LEU A 36 -4.98 12.12 38.25
C LEU A 36 -5.10 10.63 38.64
N THR A 37 -4.03 10.04 39.17
CA THR A 37 -4.04 8.64 39.63
C THR A 37 -5.11 8.40 40.70
N SER A 38 -5.30 9.34 41.64
CA SER A 38 -6.35 9.25 42.64
C SER A 38 -7.76 9.32 42.06
N LEU A 39 -7.97 10.19 41.08
CA LEU A 39 -9.25 10.31 40.35
C LEU A 39 -9.53 9.06 39.48
N GLU A 40 -8.53 8.50 38.83
CA GLU A 40 -8.64 7.25 38.06
C GLU A 40 -9.01 6.06 38.95
N GLN A 41 -8.38 5.96 40.16
CA GLN A 41 -8.75 4.95 41.12
C GLN A 41 -10.18 5.11 41.66
N LYS A 42 -10.63 6.35 41.92
CA LYS A 42 -12.02 6.64 42.31
C LYS A 42 -12.99 6.30 41.17
N LEU A 43 -12.66 6.66 39.91
CA LEU A 43 -13.45 6.30 38.77
C LEU A 43 -13.54 4.78 38.56
N ALA A 44 -12.42 4.05 38.74
CA ALA A 44 -12.39 2.60 38.69
C ALA A 44 -13.18 1.94 39.83
N SER A 45 -13.27 2.58 41.01
CA SER A 45 -14.09 2.10 42.12
C SER A 45 -15.58 2.32 41.89
N VAL A 46 -15.94 3.48 41.33
CA VAL A 46 -17.34 3.78 40.89
C VAL A 46 -17.76 2.82 39.80
N ARG A 47 -16.93 2.60 38.78
CA ARG A 47 -17.22 1.63 37.72
C ARG A 47 -17.37 0.22 38.25
N ARG A 48 -16.55 -0.21 39.24
CA ARG A 48 -16.69 -1.53 39.88
C ARG A 48 -17.93 -1.64 40.74
N SER A 49 -18.40 -0.58 41.39
CA SER A 49 -19.67 -0.56 42.11
C SER A 49 -20.88 -0.62 41.18
N ASP A 50 -20.80 0.03 40.01
CA ASP A 50 -21.80 -0.06 38.97
C ASP A 50 -21.81 -1.43 38.28
N GLU A 51 -20.63 -2.03 38.05
CA GLU A 51 -20.47 -3.40 37.52
C GLU A 51 -20.92 -4.46 38.55
N SER A 52 -20.70 -4.26 39.84
CA SER A 52 -21.19 -5.19 40.88
C SER A 52 -22.71 -5.11 41.10
N SER A 53 -23.33 -3.96 40.81
CA SER A 53 -24.79 -3.85 40.81
C SER A 53 -25.43 -4.36 39.48
N LEU A 54 -24.62 -4.57 38.41
CA LEU A 54 -24.99 -5.22 37.16
C LEU A 54 -24.54 -6.70 37.09
N SER A 55 -24.04 -7.25 38.18
CA SER A 55 -23.58 -8.64 38.23
C SER A 55 -24.72 -9.64 38.22
N VAL A 56 -24.53 -10.65 37.36
CA VAL A 56 -25.44 -11.78 37.10
C VAL A 56 -26.70 -11.34 36.34
N GLY A 57 -26.54 -10.53 35.29
CA GLY A 57 -27.58 -10.26 34.32
C GLY A 57 -28.00 -11.53 33.62
N ALA A 58 -29.26 -11.87 33.73
CA ALA A 58 -29.91 -12.91 32.94
C ALA A 58 -29.48 -12.75 31.48
N ARG A 59 -29.00 -13.83 30.82
CA ARG A 59 -28.64 -13.80 29.41
C ARG A 59 -29.81 -13.27 28.60
N VAL A 60 -29.59 -12.16 27.87
CA VAL A 60 -30.60 -11.62 26.99
C VAL A 60 -30.87 -12.65 25.88
N SER A 61 -32.11 -12.94 25.62
CA SER A 61 -32.55 -13.98 24.67
C SER A 61 -33.74 -13.50 23.81
N ASN A 62 -34.24 -14.33 22.92
CA ASN A 62 -35.43 -14.04 22.15
C ASN A 62 -36.65 -13.73 23.04
N SER A 63 -36.73 -14.28 24.26
CA SER A 63 -37.80 -14.05 25.19
C SER A 63 -37.65 -12.81 26.06
N SER A 64 -36.49 -12.17 26.07
CA SER A 64 -36.19 -10.96 26.86
C SER A 64 -37.01 -9.75 26.38
N LEU A 65 -37.21 -8.78 27.29
CA LEU A 65 -37.90 -7.52 26.99
C LEU A 65 -37.19 -6.71 25.90
N ALA A 66 -37.96 -5.91 25.16
CA ALA A 66 -37.40 -5.06 24.11
C ALA A 66 -36.33 -4.09 24.62
N ALA A 67 -36.55 -3.51 25.81
CA ALA A 67 -35.59 -2.61 26.46
C ALA A 67 -34.25 -3.31 26.78
N GLU A 68 -34.27 -4.56 27.24
CA GLU A 68 -33.04 -5.33 27.51
C GLU A 68 -32.25 -5.62 26.23
N LYS A 69 -32.96 -5.93 25.13
CA LYS A 69 -32.39 -6.13 23.81
C LYS A 69 -31.73 -4.85 23.27
N VAL A 70 -32.41 -3.70 23.40
CA VAL A 70 -31.92 -2.39 23.00
C VAL A 70 -30.69 -2.01 23.83
N ALA A 71 -30.73 -2.23 25.13
CA ALA A 71 -29.60 -1.94 26.02
C ALA A 71 -28.36 -2.78 25.68
N LEU A 72 -28.54 -4.10 25.44
CA LEU A 72 -27.45 -4.98 24.98
C LEU A 72 -26.89 -4.50 23.64
N PHE A 73 -27.77 -4.17 22.68
CA PHE A 73 -27.41 -3.74 21.36
C PHE A 73 -26.58 -2.43 21.38
N ARG A 74 -27.06 -1.40 22.12
CA ARG A 74 -26.33 -0.14 22.28
C ARG A 74 -24.96 -0.31 22.92
N ARG A 75 -24.83 -1.24 23.85
CA ARG A 75 -23.57 -1.54 24.54
C ARG A 75 -22.56 -2.22 23.62
N LEU A 76 -23.00 -3.13 22.71
CA LEU A 76 -22.11 -3.82 21.77
C LEU A 76 -21.72 -2.94 20.58
N PHE A 77 -22.70 -2.23 20.00
CA PHE A 77 -22.49 -1.42 18.81
C PHE A 77 -22.37 0.08 19.14
N ALA A 78 -21.74 0.38 20.28
CA ALA A 78 -21.52 1.75 20.71
C ALA A 78 -20.58 2.47 19.74
N GLY A 79 -20.99 3.69 19.32
CA GLY A 79 -20.23 4.60 18.49
C GLY A 79 -20.52 6.04 18.87
N ARG A 80 -20.43 6.97 17.91
CA ARG A 80 -20.77 8.38 18.13
C ARG A 80 -22.12 8.52 18.82
N ALA A 81 -22.17 9.24 19.93
CA ALA A 81 -23.38 9.45 20.73
C ALA A 81 -24.23 10.66 20.28
N ASP A 82 -23.67 11.53 19.45
CA ASP A 82 -24.27 12.79 18.99
C ASP A 82 -24.89 12.69 17.59
N VAL A 83 -24.50 11.69 16.80
CA VAL A 83 -24.93 11.53 15.41
C VAL A 83 -24.86 10.09 14.96
N PHE A 84 -25.76 9.67 14.10
CA PHE A 84 -25.73 8.37 13.45
C PHE A 84 -25.98 8.50 11.94
N PRO A 85 -25.48 7.58 11.10
CA PRO A 85 -25.82 7.56 9.68
C PRO A 85 -27.12 6.85 9.45
N VAL A 86 -27.97 7.42 8.60
CA VAL A 86 -29.23 6.81 8.16
C VAL A 86 -29.13 6.50 6.66
N ARG A 87 -29.63 5.32 6.27
CA ARG A 87 -29.67 4.92 4.86
C ARG A 87 -30.77 5.66 4.11
N TRP A 88 -30.43 6.16 2.95
CA TRP A 88 -31.37 6.72 1.98
C TRP A 88 -31.35 5.92 0.68
N GLU A 89 -32.47 5.94 -0.03
CA GLU A 89 -32.61 5.31 -1.33
C GLU A 89 -33.42 6.21 -2.26
N ASN A 90 -32.90 6.45 -3.44
CA ASN A 90 -33.61 7.17 -4.49
C ASN A 90 -34.27 6.16 -5.42
N ARG A 91 -35.57 5.96 -5.27
CA ARG A 91 -36.37 4.99 -6.08
C ARG A 91 -36.33 5.26 -7.58
N LYS A 92 -36.12 6.52 -8.02
CA LYS A 92 -36.06 6.86 -9.45
C LYS A 92 -34.75 6.45 -10.11
N THR A 93 -33.65 6.55 -9.38
CA THR A 93 -32.29 6.30 -9.92
C THR A 93 -31.71 4.98 -9.44
N GLY A 94 -32.33 4.28 -8.50
CA GLY A 94 -31.81 3.09 -7.84
C GLY A 94 -30.60 3.35 -6.94
N ARG A 95 -30.16 4.61 -6.82
CA ARG A 95 -28.99 4.96 -5.98
C ARG A 95 -29.38 4.94 -4.51
N SER A 96 -28.50 4.40 -3.69
CA SER A 96 -28.62 4.39 -2.24
C SER A 96 -27.29 4.79 -1.59
N GLY A 97 -27.34 5.22 -0.33
CA GLY A 97 -26.17 5.60 0.44
C GLY A 97 -26.55 5.90 1.88
N TYR A 98 -25.62 6.43 2.64
CA TYR A 98 -25.81 6.88 4.00
C TYR A 98 -25.55 8.38 4.13
N ALA A 99 -26.29 9.02 5.02
CA ALA A 99 -26.10 10.43 5.37
C ALA A 99 -26.25 10.57 6.90
N PRO A 100 -25.57 11.52 7.55
CA PRO A 100 -25.80 11.81 8.96
C PRO A 100 -27.25 12.24 9.17
N ALA A 101 -27.91 11.67 10.19
CA ALA A 101 -29.27 12.03 10.57
C ALA A 101 -29.29 13.48 11.11
N CYS A 102 -30.13 14.34 10.52
CA CYS A 102 -30.18 15.75 10.84
C CYS A 102 -31.63 16.22 10.83
N ALA A 103 -32.07 16.98 11.85
CA ALA A 103 -33.41 17.51 11.94
C ALA A 103 -33.70 18.57 10.85
N ASN A 104 -32.66 19.25 10.37
CA ASN A 104 -32.77 20.26 9.30
C ASN A 104 -32.57 19.65 7.88
N GLU A 105 -32.58 18.32 7.74
CA GLU A 105 -32.35 17.72 6.44
C GLU A 105 -33.42 18.11 5.41
N TRP A 106 -32.99 18.68 4.28
CA TRP A 106 -33.82 19.22 3.19
C TRP A 106 -34.73 20.41 3.58
N ALA A 107 -34.58 21.00 4.78
CA ALA A 107 -35.32 22.22 5.18
C ALA A 107 -34.88 23.40 4.31
N LYS A 108 -35.85 24.10 3.68
CA LYS A 108 -35.63 25.28 2.85
C LYS A 108 -34.92 26.37 3.65
N GLY A 109 -33.87 26.96 3.08
CA GLY A 109 -33.09 28.05 3.70
C GLY A 109 -32.12 27.60 4.80
N LEU A 110 -32.20 26.35 5.28
CA LEU A 110 -31.30 25.81 6.29
C LEU A 110 -30.36 24.75 5.73
N CYS A 111 -30.88 23.80 4.95
CA CYS A 111 -30.08 22.70 4.42
C CYS A 111 -29.41 23.07 3.09
N GLY A 112 -28.09 23.08 3.06
CA GLY A 112 -27.30 23.36 1.84
C GLY A 112 -27.05 22.20 0.91
N LYS A 113 -27.60 21.00 1.18
CA LYS A 113 -27.42 19.80 0.32
C LYS A 113 -27.97 20.06 -1.10
N PRO A 114 -27.32 19.51 -2.14
CA PRO A 114 -26.07 18.72 -2.14
C PRO A 114 -24.79 19.58 -2.22
N LYS A 115 -24.89 20.91 -2.27
CA LYS A 115 -23.77 21.83 -2.49
C LYS A 115 -22.84 21.94 -1.26
N VAL A 116 -23.41 21.86 -0.05
CA VAL A 116 -22.66 21.93 1.22
C VAL A 116 -22.63 20.55 1.87
N LYS A 117 -21.44 20.12 2.30
CA LYS A 117 -21.28 18.86 3.06
C LYS A 117 -21.87 19.04 4.46
N CYS A 118 -22.43 17.96 5.03
CA CYS A 118 -23.03 18.01 6.35
C CYS A 118 -22.05 18.41 7.47
N GLY A 119 -20.77 18.02 7.33
CA GLY A 119 -19.72 18.40 8.28
C GLY A 119 -19.38 19.90 8.27
N ASP A 120 -19.59 20.58 7.14
CA ASP A 120 -19.27 21.99 6.95
C ASP A 120 -20.55 22.89 7.03
N CYS A 121 -21.72 22.30 7.33
CA CYS A 121 -22.99 23.01 7.35
C CYS A 121 -23.12 23.88 8.62
N PRO A 122 -23.38 25.19 8.50
CA PRO A 122 -23.54 26.06 9.67
C PRO A 122 -24.84 25.80 10.45
N HIS A 123 -25.80 25.07 9.87
CA HIS A 123 -27.12 24.78 10.46
C HIS A 123 -27.23 23.29 10.85
N GLN A 124 -26.15 22.69 11.35
CA GLN A 124 -26.16 21.31 11.82
C GLN A 124 -27.13 21.14 13.00
N ALA A 125 -28.01 20.15 12.90
CA ALA A 125 -28.90 19.74 13.98
C ALA A 125 -28.95 18.22 13.98
N PHE A 126 -27.80 17.59 14.31
CA PHE A 126 -27.67 16.13 14.28
C PHE A 126 -28.56 15.47 15.32
N ILE A 127 -29.03 14.26 15.01
CA ILE A 127 -29.90 13.47 15.86
C ILE A 127 -29.07 12.39 16.53
N ALA A 128 -29.13 12.33 17.85
CA ALA A 128 -28.47 11.31 18.64
C ALA A 128 -29.11 9.91 18.43
N PRO A 129 -28.31 8.82 18.46
CA PRO A 129 -28.81 7.45 18.36
C PRO A 129 -29.39 6.97 19.71
N LEU A 130 -30.53 7.47 20.09
CA LEU A 130 -31.24 7.06 21.30
C LEU A 130 -31.95 5.68 21.12
N ASP A 131 -32.59 5.19 22.17
CA ASP A 131 -33.24 3.87 22.19
C ASP A 131 -34.33 3.75 21.13
N ASP A 132 -35.07 4.78 20.86
CA ASP A 132 -36.10 4.86 19.81
C ASP A 132 -35.53 4.65 18.40
N VAL A 133 -34.33 5.17 18.14
CA VAL A 133 -33.62 4.97 16.86
C VAL A 133 -33.26 3.51 16.68
N ILE A 134 -32.73 2.90 17.74
CA ILE A 134 -32.36 1.46 17.71
C ILE A 134 -33.61 0.59 17.59
N GLU A 135 -34.67 0.90 18.32
CA GLU A 135 -35.95 0.17 18.18
C GLU A 135 -36.49 0.26 16.74
N ARG A 136 -36.51 1.47 16.15
CA ARG A 136 -36.95 1.65 14.75
C ARG A 136 -36.10 0.84 13.78
N HIS A 137 -34.78 0.77 13.99
CA HIS A 137 -33.90 -0.04 13.18
C HIS A 137 -34.25 -1.53 13.31
N LEU A 138 -34.37 -2.03 14.55
CA LEU A 138 -34.68 -3.44 14.85
C LEU A 138 -36.09 -3.83 14.38
N ARG A 139 -37.04 -2.89 14.36
CA ARG A 139 -38.43 -3.10 13.85
C ARG A 139 -38.57 -2.85 12.35
N GLY A 140 -37.54 -2.25 11.68
CA GLY A 140 -37.55 -1.96 10.26
C GLY A 140 -38.33 -0.69 9.88
N GLY A 141 -38.69 0.16 10.84
CA GLY A 141 -39.43 1.41 10.67
C GLY A 141 -40.44 1.66 11.78
N ASP A 142 -41.14 2.77 11.67
CA ASP A 142 -42.20 3.20 12.61
C ASP A 142 -43.62 2.72 12.23
N GLY A 143 -43.72 1.94 11.15
CA GLY A 143 -45.02 1.47 10.63
C GLY A 143 -45.84 2.53 9.90
N LEU A 144 -45.46 3.83 10.01
CA LEU A 144 -46.21 4.96 9.43
C LEU A 144 -45.68 5.38 8.06
N ARG A 145 -44.40 5.09 7.77
CA ARG A 145 -43.75 5.39 6.49
C ARG A 145 -43.50 4.14 5.68
N THR A 146 -43.73 4.22 4.38
CA THR A 146 -43.57 3.12 3.41
C THR A 146 -42.11 2.73 3.14
N GLY A 147 -41.14 3.32 3.85
CA GLY A 147 -39.70 3.12 3.69
C GLY A 147 -39.11 2.21 4.75
N ASP A 148 -38.05 1.50 4.35
CA ASP A 148 -37.25 0.71 5.28
C ASP A 148 -36.31 1.62 6.08
N PHE A 149 -36.30 1.50 7.42
CA PHE A 149 -35.40 2.28 8.26
C PHE A 149 -34.16 1.46 8.60
N VAL A 150 -33.01 1.97 8.14
CA VAL A 150 -31.70 1.35 8.39
C VAL A 150 -30.79 2.41 9.00
N ALA A 151 -30.42 2.23 10.24
CA ALA A 151 -29.38 3.01 10.91
C ALA A 151 -28.01 2.33 10.75
N GLY A 152 -26.99 3.14 10.75
CA GLY A 152 -25.60 2.70 10.91
C GLY A 152 -24.99 3.32 12.17
N VAL A 153 -23.70 3.11 12.33
CA VAL A 153 -22.89 3.66 13.41
C VAL A 153 -21.59 4.25 12.86
N TYR A 154 -21.13 5.34 13.46
CA TYR A 154 -19.78 5.87 13.29
C TYR A 154 -18.92 5.34 14.43
N PRO A 155 -18.03 4.35 14.19
CA PRO A 155 -17.27 3.71 15.26
C PRO A 155 -16.21 4.61 15.88
N LEU A 156 -15.64 5.55 15.13
CA LEU A 156 -14.62 6.48 15.60
C LEU A 156 -15.28 7.58 16.47
N LEU A 157 -14.95 7.62 17.76
CA LEU A 157 -15.44 8.61 18.71
C LEU A 157 -14.69 9.93 18.58
N GLN A 158 -15.18 11.00 19.22
CA GLN A 158 -14.57 12.33 19.15
C GLN A 158 -13.19 12.39 19.83
N ASP A 159 -12.96 11.54 20.82
CA ASP A 159 -11.68 11.35 21.52
C ASP A 159 -10.74 10.34 20.82
N GLU A 160 -11.08 9.95 19.58
CA GLU A 160 -10.31 9.04 18.75
C GLU A 160 -10.21 7.61 19.32
N THR A 161 -11.19 7.21 20.13
CA THR A 161 -11.37 5.83 20.62
C THR A 161 -12.50 5.10 19.88
N CYS A 162 -12.65 3.79 20.14
CA CYS A 162 -13.75 2.97 19.63
C CYS A 162 -14.08 1.81 20.58
N TRP A 163 -15.33 1.31 20.53
CA TRP A 163 -15.82 0.21 21.33
C TRP A 163 -15.75 -1.16 20.63
N PHE A 164 -15.51 -1.17 19.34
CA PHE A 164 -15.39 -2.38 18.55
C PHE A 164 -14.47 -2.17 17.36
N LEU A 165 -13.99 -3.25 16.82
CA LEU A 165 -13.35 -3.35 15.51
C LEU A 165 -14.23 -4.24 14.64
N ALA A 166 -14.54 -3.80 13.42
CA ALA A 166 -15.19 -4.64 12.43
C ALA A 166 -14.37 -4.71 11.14
N ALA A 167 -14.39 -5.85 10.47
CA ALA A 167 -13.82 -6.06 9.13
C ALA A 167 -14.94 -6.43 8.15
N ASP A 168 -14.99 -5.76 6.99
CA ASP A 168 -15.99 -5.99 5.94
C ASP A 168 -15.43 -6.81 4.79
N PHE A 169 -16.17 -7.84 4.38
CA PHE A 169 -15.87 -8.73 3.26
C PHE A 169 -17.07 -8.75 2.29
N ASP A 170 -16.87 -8.31 1.04
CA ASP A 170 -17.94 -8.11 0.06
C ASP A 170 -17.69 -8.71 -1.33
N LYS A 171 -16.60 -9.50 -1.51
CA LYS A 171 -16.29 -10.20 -2.75
C LYS A 171 -17.00 -11.55 -2.82
N GLU A 172 -16.96 -12.21 -3.98
CA GLU A 172 -17.49 -13.57 -4.14
C GLU A 172 -16.91 -14.55 -3.10
N SER A 173 -15.64 -14.37 -2.70
CA SER A 173 -14.95 -15.19 -1.71
C SER A 173 -15.20 -14.76 -0.25
N TRP A 174 -16.11 -13.82 0.04
CA TRP A 174 -16.29 -13.23 1.37
C TRP A 174 -16.43 -14.26 2.50
N ALA A 175 -17.12 -15.37 2.22
CA ALA A 175 -17.38 -16.41 3.21
C ALA A 175 -16.09 -17.11 3.66
N ASP A 176 -15.23 -17.43 2.71
CA ASP A 176 -13.95 -18.09 3.00
C ASP A 176 -12.95 -17.10 3.62
N ASP A 177 -12.97 -15.85 3.18
CA ASP A 177 -12.14 -14.77 3.71
C ASP A 177 -12.51 -14.48 5.18
N ALA A 178 -13.80 -14.39 5.48
CA ALA A 178 -14.29 -14.19 6.84
C ALA A 178 -13.97 -15.39 7.76
N ARG A 179 -14.14 -16.63 7.27
CA ARG A 179 -13.75 -17.84 8.02
C ARG A 179 -12.27 -17.86 8.34
N ALA A 180 -11.41 -17.54 7.38
CA ALA A 180 -9.97 -17.48 7.58
C ALA A 180 -9.58 -16.43 8.63
N LEU A 181 -10.27 -15.27 8.66
CA LEU A 181 -10.07 -14.28 9.72
C LEU A 181 -10.55 -14.78 11.07
N LEU A 182 -11.70 -15.46 11.16
CA LEU A 182 -12.17 -16.06 12.41
C LEU A 182 -11.20 -17.11 12.96
N ASP A 183 -10.60 -17.93 12.08
CA ASP A 183 -9.59 -18.91 12.47
C ASP A 183 -8.32 -18.24 12.99
N THR A 184 -7.91 -17.12 12.39
CA THR A 184 -6.80 -16.32 12.88
C THR A 184 -7.10 -15.70 14.25
N CYS A 185 -8.30 -15.15 14.43
CA CYS A 185 -8.75 -14.64 15.73
C CYS A 185 -8.72 -15.74 16.80
N ARG A 186 -9.28 -16.92 16.49
CA ARG A 186 -9.29 -18.07 17.39
C ARG A 186 -7.89 -18.52 17.78
N ALA A 187 -6.97 -18.58 16.82
CA ALA A 187 -5.57 -18.97 17.08
C ALA A 187 -4.85 -17.98 18.03
N LYS A 188 -5.34 -16.72 18.11
CA LYS A 188 -4.83 -15.71 19.05
C LYS A 188 -5.65 -15.60 20.34
N GLY A 189 -6.62 -16.46 20.54
CA GLY A 189 -7.52 -16.39 21.70
C GLY A 189 -8.47 -15.19 21.68
N ILE A 190 -8.71 -14.60 20.50
CA ILE A 190 -9.62 -13.48 20.28
C ILE A 190 -10.97 -14.02 19.83
N VAL A 191 -12.04 -13.68 20.55
CA VAL A 191 -13.39 -14.03 20.11
C VAL A 191 -13.91 -12.98 19.16
N ALA A 192 -14.36 -13.44 17.98
CA ALA A 192 -14.96 -12.60 16.96
C ALA A 192 -16.28 -13.21 16.49
N ALA A 193 -17.22 -12.37 16.09
CA ALA A 193 -18.55 -12.75 15.64
C ALA A 193 -18.72 -12.44 14.14
N LEU A 194 -19.23 -13.40 13.37
CA LEU A 194 -19.51 -13.22 11.94
C LEU A 194 -20.98 -12.86 11.74
N GLU A 195 -21.23 -11.74 11.09
CA GLU A 195 -22.53 -11.30 10.60
C GLU A 195 -22.60 -11.47 9.08
N ARG A 196 -23.67 -12.06 8.58
CA ARG A 196 -24.01 -11.95 7.15
C ARG A 196 -24.54 -10.55 6.88
N SER A 197 -23.97 -9.84 5.92
CA SER A 197 -24.34 -8.46 5.61
C SER A 197 -25.82 -8.33 5.19
N ARG A 198 -26.33 -7.10 5.22
CA ARG A 198 -27.71 -6.79 4.84
C ARG A 198 -28.08 -7.22 3.42
N SER A 199 -27.13 -7.19 2.49
CA SER A 199 -27.33 -7.62 1.10
C SER A 199 -27.35 -9.14 0.93
N GLY A 200 -26.78 -9.88 1.89
CA GLY A 200 -26.53 -11.32 1.79
C GLY A 200 -25.25 -11.69 1.03
N ASN A 201 -24.65 -10.74 0.29
CA ASN A 201 -23.50 -10.97 -0.58
C ASN A 201 -22.17 -10.52 0.07
N GLY A 202 -22.11 -10.55 1.38
CA GLY A 202 -20.92 -10.16 2.15
C GLY A 202 -21.11 -10.50 3.62
N GLY A 203 -20.10 -10.19 4.43
CA GLY A 203 -20.13 -10.40 5.87
C GLY A 203 -19.22 -9.44 6.62
N HIS A 204 -19.56 -9.19 7.87
CA HIS A 204 -18.75 -8.41 8.78
C HIS A 204 -18.27 -9.30 9.92
N VAL A 205 -16.97 -9.21 10.22
CA VAL A 205 -16.38 -9.87 11.39
C VAL A 205 -16.18 -8.81 12.48
N TRP A 206 -16.85 -9.00 13.62
CA TRP A 206 -16.90 -8.05 14.73
C TRP A 206 -16.06 -8.53 15.90
N ILE A 207 -15.26 -7.64 16.49
CA ILE A 207 -14.51 -7.82 17.74
C ILE A 207 -14.94 -6.71 18.69
N PHE A 208 -15.50 -7.05 19.84
CA PHE A 208 -16.01 -6.10 20.83
C PHE A 208 -14.99 -5.89 21.94
N PHE A 209 -14.74 -4.64 22.32
CA PHE A 209 -13.83 -4.29 23.40
C PHE A 209 -14.58 -4.14 24.73
N GLY A 210 -13.90 -4.47 25.85
CA GLY A 210 -14.44 -4.31 27.19
C GLY A 210 -14.53 -2.85 27.62
N GLU A 211 -13.67 -2.02 27.06
CA GLU A 211 -13.50 -0.61 27.31
C GLU A 211 -13.14 0.12 26.02
N PRO A 212 -13.25 1.47 25.92
CA PRO A 212 -12.84 2.21 24.73
C PRO A 212 -11.34 2.03 24.48
N ILE A 213 -10.99 1.64 23.24
CA ILE A 213 -9.61 1.46 22.80
C ILE A 213 -9.29 2.57 21.79
N SER A 214 -8.07 3.13 21.85
CA SER A 214 -7.60 4.06 20.81
C SER A 214 -7.83 3.44 19.41
N ALA A 215 -8.42 4.22 18.51
CA ALA A 215 -8.71 3.78 17.14
C ALA A 215 -7.44 3.33 16.41
N ARG A 216 -6.30 3.96 16.70
CA ARG A 216 -4.99 3.53 16.20
C ARG A 216 -4.67 2.08 16.62
N VAL A 217 -4.79 1.77 17.90
CA VAL A 217 -4.48 0.44 18.46
C VAL A 217 -5.48 -0.60 17.93
N ALA A 218 -6.77 -0.28 17.88
CA ALA A 218 -7.79 -1.16 17.33
C ALA A 218 -7.52 -1.47 15.85
N ARG A 219 -7.17 -0.45 15.06
CA ARG A 219 -6.80 -0.63 13.66
C ARG A 219 -5.51 -1.43 13.50
N GLN A 220 -4.49 -1.21 14.34
CA GLN A 220 -3.27 -2.01 14.33
C GLN A 220 -3.58 -3.47 14.61
N LEU A 221 -4.44 -3.77 15.61
CA LEU A 221 -4.92 -5.13 15.85
C LEU A 221 -5.57 -5.72 14.58
N GLY A 222 -6.48 -4.99 13.94
CA GLY A 222 -7.11 -5.43 12.68
C GLY A 222 -6.10 -5.68 11.57
N ALA A 223 -5.11 -4.80 11.43
CA ALA A 223 -4.05 -4.96 10.44
C ALA A 223 -3.19 -6.21 10.70
N ILE A 224 -2.85 -6.48 11.96
CA ILE A 224 -2.13 -7.69 12.37
C ILE A 224 -2.93 -8.95 12.03
N LEU A 225 -4.22 -8.96 12.37
CA LEU A 225 -5.10 -10.08 12.09
C LEU A 225 -5.22 -10.35 10.58
N ILE A 226 -5.41 -9.30 9.76
CA ILE A 226 -5.41 -9.43 8.30
C ILE A 226 -4.05 -9.92 7.78
N THR A 227 -2.93 -9.37 8.32
CA THR A 227 -1.57 -9.79 7.95
C THR A 227 -1.38 -11.28 8.16
N GLU A 228 -1.76 -11.81 9.31
CA GLU A 228 -1.64 -13.24 9.62
C GLU A 228 -2.67 -14.10 8.86
N THR A 229 -3.84 -13.54 8.58
CA THR A 229 -4.83 -14.24 7.74
C THR A 229 -4.35 -14.39 6.31
N MET A 230 -3.65 -13.40 5.75
CA MET A 230 -3.02 -13.51 4.42
C MET A 230 -1.94 -14.60 4.34
N GLU A 231 -1.30 -14.95 5.46
CA GLU A 231 -0.37 -16.10 5.50
C GLU A 231 -1.09 -17.45 5.33
N ARG A 232 -2.40 -17.50 5.59
CA ARG A 232 -3.26 -18.69 5.40
C ARG A 232 -4.03 -18.63 4.08
N ARG A 233 -4.45 -17.42 3.71
CA ARG A 233 -5.30 -17.14 2.53
C ARG A 233 -4.84 -15.84 1.83
N PRO A 234 -3.88 -15.92 0.92
CA PRO A 234 -3.35 -14.75 0.20
C PRO A 234 -4.39 -13.99 -0.64
N GLU A 235 -5.48 -14.66 -1.03
CA GLU A 235 -6.58 -14.12 -1.85
C GLU A 235 -7.32 -12.95 -1.18
N ILE A 236 -7.29 -12.83 0.15
CA ILE A 236 -7.86 -11.71 0.90
C ILE A 236 -7.33 -10.37 0.36
N GLY A 237 -6.01 -10.28 0.09
CA GLY A 237 -5.39 -9.11 -0.53
C GLY A 237 -5.35 -7.88 0.36
N PHE A 238 -4.60 -6.86 -0.09
CA PHE A 238 -4.36 -5.65 0.69
C PHE A 238 -5.57 -4.71 0.81
N THR A 239 -6.56 -4.82 -0.06
CA THR A 239 -7.78 -3.99 0.03
C THR A 239 -8.54 -4.19 1.34
N SER A 240 -8.36 -5.32 2.01
CA SER A 240 -9.01 -5.63 3.29
C SER A 240 -8.52 -4.75 4.45
N TYR A 241 -7.32 -4.16 4.36
CA TYR A 241 -6.83 -3.19 5.35
C TYR A 241 -7.62 -1.87 5.32
N ASP A 242 -8.24 -1.53 4.20
CA ASP A 242 -9.06 -0.32 4.06
C ASP A 242 -10.53 -0.54 4.45
N ARG A 243 -10.90 -1.80 4.74
CA ARG A 243 -12.25 -2.23 5.11
C ARG A 243 -12.38 -2.52 6.60
N LEU A 244 -11.54 -1.90 7.41
CA LEU A 244 -11.66 -1.91 8.87
C LEU A 244 -12.55 -0.76 9.34
N PHE A 245 -13.25 -0.97 10.45
CA PHE A 245 -14.10 0.02 11.11
C PHE A 245 -13.74 0.07 12.61
N PRO A 246 -13.03 1.14 13.07
CA PRO A 246 -12.59 2.31 12.32
C PRO A 246 -11.45 2.00 11.33
N ASN A 247 -11.41 2.76 10.22
CA ASN A 247 -10.31 2.67 9.24
C ASN A 247 -9.27 3.80 9.39
N GLN A 248 -9.50 4.76 10.27
CA GLN A 248 -8.64 5.90 10.52
C GLN A 248 -8.22 5.95 11.99
N ASP A 249 -7.03 6.48 12.25
CA ASP A 249 -6.48 6.64 13.59
C ASP A 249 -6.99 7.91 14.27
N THR A 250 -7.27 8.94 13.45
CA THR A 250 -7.67 10.29 13.88
C THR A 250 -8.98 10.72 13.26
N MET A 251 -9.72 11.59 13.95
CA MET A 251 -10.96 12.18 13.44
C MET A 251 -10.64 13.21 12.34
N PRO A 252 -11.20 13.06 11.12
CA PRO A 252 -11.05 14.08 10.09
C PRO A 252 -11.73 15.39 10.48
N VAL A 253 -11.12 16.51 10.15
CA VAL A 253 -11.72 17.83 10.39
C VAL A 253 -13.05 17.95 9.63
N GLY A 254 -14.12 18.31 10.33
CA GLY A 254 -15.47 18.38 9.76
C GLY A 254 -16.07 17.04 9.32
N GLY A 255 -15.42 15.90 9.65
CA GLY A 255 -15.84 14.57 9.28
C GLY A 255 -16.43 13.76 10.42
N PHE A 256 -16.92 12.56 10.08
CA PHE A 256 -17.50 11.61 11.04
C PHE A 256 -16.71 10.30 11.11
N GLY A 257 -15.62 10.18 10.35
CA GLY A 257 -14.96 8.89 10.10
C GLY A 257 -15.76 8.02 9.12
N ASN A 258 -15.37 6.74 8.99
CA ASN A 258 -16.15 5.77 8.23
C ASN A 258 -17.34 5.28 9.05
N LEU A 259 -18.32 4.71 8.36
CA LEU A 259 -19.54 4.18 8.98
C LEU A 259 -19.75 2.71 8.61
N ILE A 260 -20.42 1.96 9.48
CA ILE A 260 -20.89 0.61 9.19
C ILE A 260 -22.39 0.52 9.50
N ALA A 261 -23.13 -0.25 8.70
CA ALA A 261 -24.54 -0.51 8.95
C ALA A 261 -24.70 -1.33 10.24
N LEU A 262 -25.71 -1.00 11.05
CA LEU A 262 -26.05 -1.80 12.22
C LEU A 262 -26.68 -3.14 11.80
N PRO A 263 -26.36 -4.25 12.49
CA PRO A 263 -26.93 -5.56 12.22
C PRO A 263 -28.36 -5.71 12.74
N LEU A 264 -28.98 -6.85 12.48
CA LEU A 264 -30.30 -7.29 12.96
C LEU A 264 -31.48 -6.42 12.50
N GLN A 265 -31.33 -5.68 11.39
CA GLN A 265 -32.43 -4.93 10.80
C GLN A 265 -33.56 -5.89 10.34
N ARG A 266 -34.80 -5.60 10.69
CA ARG A 266 -35.91 -6.53 10.58
C ARG A 266 -36.11 -7.14 9.18
N ARG A 267 -36.24 -6.31 8.14
CA ARG A 267 -36.51 -6.81 6.78
C ARG A 267 -35.37 -7.64 6.23
N ALA A 268 -34.14 -7.29 6.56
CA ALA A 268 -32.99 -8.09 6.19
C ALA A 268 -33.00 -9.45 6.93
N ARG A 269 -33.33 -9.46 8.23
CA ARG A 269 -33.44 -10.69 9.02
C ARG A 269 -34.51 -11.64 8.48
N GLU A 270 -35.66 -11.12 8.03
CA GLU A 270 -36.71 -11.90 7.41
C GLU A 270 -36.24 -12.67 6.16
N ASN A 271 -35.19 -12.17 5.52
CA ASN A 271 -34.52 -12.81 4.39
C ASN A 271 -33.23 -13.59 4.79
N GLY A 272 -33.00 -13.83 6.07
CA GLY A 272 -31.81 -14.50 6.57
C GLY A 272 -30.53 -13.70 6.47
N ASN A 273 -30.62 -12.38 6.26
CA ASN A 273 -29.50 -11.43 6.15
C ASN A 273 -29.44 -10.51 7.38
N SER A 274 -28.34 -9.77 7.54
CA SER A 274 -28.11 -8.91 8.72
C SER A 274 -28.22 -9.69 10.04
N VAL A 275 -27.74 -10.93 10.05
CA VAL A 275 -27.80 -11.88 11.16
C VAL A 275 -26.43 -12.47 11.45
N PHE A 276 -26.18 -12.78 12.71
CA PHE A 276 -24.98 -13.51 13.10
C PHE A 276 -25.12 -14.98 12.73
N VAL A 277 -24.02 -15.54 12.24
CA VAL A 277 -23.96 -16.89 11.70
C VAL A 277 -22.79 -17.68 12.31
N ASP A 278 -22.93 -19.00 12.32
CA ASP A 278 -21.87 -19.92 12.71
C ASP A 278 -20.79 -20.08 11.60
N SER A 279 -19.79 -20.92 11.85
CA SER A 279 -18.74 -21.24 10.87
C SER A 279 -19.26 -21.89 9.57
N ASN A 280 -20.45 -22.46 9.58
CA ASN A 280 -21.13 -23.05 8.42
C ASN A 280 -22.07 -22.05 7.73
N LEU A 281 -22.05 -20.78 8.15
CA LEU A 281 -22.90 -19.70 7.67
C LEU A 281 -24.40 -19.92 7.99
N ARG A 282 -24.72 -20.71 9.01
CA ARG A 282 -26.08 -20.89 9.49
C ARG A 282 -26.40 -19.82 10.53
N PRO A 283 -27.53 -19.10 10.41
CA PRO A 283 -27.94 -18.15 11.44
C PRO A 283 -28.14 -18.85 12.79
N TYR A 284 -27.67 -18.19 13.87
CA TYR A 284 -28.02 -18.65 15.21
C TYR A 284 -29.53 -18.50 15.44
N ASP A 285 -30.17 -19.51 16.02
CA ASP A 285 -31.62 -19.53 16.31
C ASP A 285 -32.01 -18.38 17.26
N ASP A 286 -31.19 -18.11 18.25
CA ASP A 286 -31.35 -17.01 19.18
C ASP A 286 -30.16 -16.04 19.05
N GLN A 287 -30.34 -15.00 18.24
CA GLN A 287 -29.35 -13.96 17.98
C GLN A 287 -28.97 -13.18 19.26
N TRP A 288 -29.93 -12.98 20.17
CA TRP A 288 -29.72 -12.24 21.40
C TRP A 288 -28.95 -13.07 22.43
N ALA A 289 -29.29 -14.36 22.57
CA ALA A 289 -28.52 -15.28 23.39
C ALA A 289 -27.07 -15.39 22.93
N PHE A 290 -26.85 -15.46 21.61
CA PHE A 290 -25.52 -15.43 21.02
C PHE A 290 -24.78 -14.13 21.37
N LEU A 291 -25.36 -12.97 21.08
CA LEU A 291 -24.73 -11.66 21.35
C LEU A 291 -24.43 -11.45 22.85
N SER A 292 -25.32 -11.88 23.73
CA SER A 292 -25.12 -11.76 25.18
C SER A 292 -24.05 -12.68 25.73
N SER A 293 -23.67 -13.74 25.00
CA SER A 293 -22.64 -14.70 25.37
C SER A 293 -21.23 -14.29 24.93
N LEU A 294 -21.08 -13.27 24.08
CA LEU A 294 -19.81 -12.86 23.52
C LEU A 294 -18.91 -12.22 24.59
N PRO A 295 -17.73 -12.77 24.86
CA PRO A 295 -16.74 -12.10 25.68
C PRO A 295 -16.19 -10.87 24.96
N ARG A 296 -15.80 -9.88 25.73
CA ARG A 296 -15.18 -8.66 25.22
C ARG A 296 -13.68 -8.73 25.39
N LEU A 297 -12.96 -8.24 24.39
CA LEU A 297 -11.50 -8.20 24.41
C LEU A 297 -11.03 -7.08 25.35
N SER A 298 -10.15 -7.40 26.30
CA SER A 298 -9.58 -6.40 27.22
C SER A 298 -8.54 -5.54 26.53
N ALA A 299 -8.35 -4.31 27.04
CA ALA A 299 -7.28 -3.42 26.58
C ALA A 299 -5.91 -4.07 26.73
N GLU A 300 -5.63 -4.72 27.87
CA GLU A 300 -4.36 -5.40 28.13
C GLU A 300 -4.02 -6.44 27.06
N THR A 301 -4.98 -7.31 26.70
CA THR A 301 -4.78 -8.31 25.65
C THR A 301 -4.56 -7.64 24.30
N THR A 302 -5.31 -6.58 24.00
CA THR A 302 -5.17 -5.81 22.76
C THR A 302 -3.77 -5.21 22.64
N PHE A 303 -3.31 -4.51 23.67
CA PHE A 303 -1.98 -3.88 23.69
C PHE A 303 -0.86 -4.92 23.58
N ARG A 304 -0.96 -6.04 24.30
CA ARG A 304 0.03 -7.12 24.23
C ARG A 304 0.19 -7.67 22.81
N VAL A 305 -0.91 -7.93 22.11
CA VAL A 305 -0.89 -8.44 20.73
C VAL A 305 -0.25 -7.41 19.78
N VAL A 306 -0.60 -6.13 19.94
CA VAL A 306 -0.05 -5.06 19.12
C VAL A 306 1.44 -4.86 19.35
N GLU A 307 1.89 -4.77 20.60
CA GLU A 307 3.31 -4.64 20.94
C GLU A 307 4.17 -5.80 20.43
N GLU A 308 3.69 -7.03 20.54
CA GLU A 308 4.41 -8.21 20.01
C GLU A 308 4.59 -8.10 18.50
N ALA A 309 3.54 -7.68 17.78
CA ALA A 309 3.60 -7.50 16.34
C ALA A 309 4.46 -6.30 15.93
N GLU A 310 4.45 -5.19 16.68
CA GLU A 310 5.32 -4.04 16.43
C GLU A 310 6.79 -4.41 16.61
N ARG A 311 7.16 -5.09 17.70
CA ARG A 311 8.52 -5.57 17.93
C ARG A 311 9.04 -6.48 16.82
N SER A 312 8.17 -7.28 16.22
CA SER A 312 8.49 -8.17 15.09
C SER A 312 8.33 -7.53 13.70
N GLY A 313 7.95 -6.24 13.61
CA GLY A 313 7.71 -5.54 12.35
C GLY A 313 6.53 -6.09 11.53
N ARG A 314 5.55 -6.77 12.16
CA ARG A 314 4.51 -7.55 11.50
C ARG A 314 3.13 -6.89 11.46
N VAL A 315 3.01 -5.62 11.81
CA VAL A 315 1.72 -4.92 11.78
C VAL A 315 1.14 -4.90 10.36
N LEU A 316 1.90 -4.43 9.39
CA LEU A 316 1.52 -4.43 7.97
C LEU A 316 2.39 -5.38 7.14
N GLY A 317 3.64 -5.62 7.55
CA GLY A 317 4.57 -6.51 6.88
C GLY A 317 4.94 -6.09 5.46
N VAL A 318 4.86 -4.81 5.11
CA VAL A 318 5.22 -4.23 3.81
C VAL A 318 6.29 -3.15 3.98
N ARG A 319 6.95 -2.79 2.88
CA ARG A 319 7.97 -1.74 2.87
C ARG A 319 7.38 -0.42 3.38
N MET A 320 8.09 0.23 4.28
CA MET A 320 7.71 1.56 4.77
C MET A 320 8.41 2.63 3.94
N PRO A 321 7.72 3.75 3.59
CA PRO A 321 8.42 4.96 3.18
C PRO A 321 9.26 5.47 4.36
N VAL A 322 10.27 6.29 4.06
CA VAL A 322 11.21 6.84 5.07
C VAL A 322 10.52 7.74 6.11
N GLU A 323 9.30 8.21 5.85
CA GLU A 323 8.46 8.96 6.79
C GLU A 323 7.63 7.99 7.61
N ASP A 324 8.03 7.83 8.86
CA ASP A 324 7.62 6.78 9.79
C ASP A 324 6.25 7.02 10.43
N GLU A 325 5.46 5.96 10.67
CA GLU A 325 4.29 6.02 11.57
C GLU A 325 4.67 6.45 13.01
N HIS A 326 5.95 6.41 13.35
CA HIS A 326 6.53 6.83 14.63
C HIS A 326 7.34 8.13 14.54
N ALA A 327 7.13 8.97 13.53
CA ALA A 327 7.84 10.24 13.39
C ALA A 327 7.71 11.12 14.66
N ASP A 328 6.59 10.98 15.37
CA ASP A 328 6.33 11.69 16.63
C ASP A 328 7.07 11.08 17.83
N GLU A 329 7.54 9.83 17.73
CA GLU A 329 8.25 9.10 18.79
C GLU A 329 9.49 8.38 18.24
N PRO A 330 10.48 9.08 17.67
CA PRO A 330 11.62 8.47 16.98
C PRO A 330 12.50 7.59 17.87
N TRP A 331 12.41 7.73 19.19
CA TRP A 331 13.11 6.87 20.16
C TRP A 331 12.52 5.46 20.30
N ARG A 332 11.31 5.21 19.80
CA ARG A 332 10.71 3.86 19.72
C ARG A 332 11.17 3.06 18.50
N MET A 333 11.86 3.73 17.56
CA MET A 333 12.35 3.06 16.37
C MET A 333 13.45 2.07 16.72
N THR A 334 13.27 0.81 16.33
CA THR A 334 14.33 -0.20 16.48
C THR A 334 15.48 0.11 15.53
N PRO A 335 16.75 0.00 15.97
CA PRO A 335 17.92 0.25 15.11
C PRO A 335 17.99 -0.68 13.89
N SER A 336 17.41 -1.87 13.96
CA SER A 336 17.31 -2.82 12.87
C SER A 336 15.90 -2.78 12.28
N ARG A 337 15.75 -2.12 11.13
CA ARG A 337 14.51 -2.09 10.34
C ARG A 337 14.19 -3.42 9.64
N ARG A 338 14.77 -4.53 10.08
CA ARG A 338 14.50 -5.85 9.51
C ARG A 338 13.33 -6.48 10.23
N SER A 339 12.21 -6.63 9.51
CA SER A 339 11.20 -7.61 9.85
C SER A 339 11.85 -8.99 9.76
N GLU A 340 12.02 -9.68 10.88
CA GLU A 340 12.36 -11.10 10.86
C GLU A 340 11.12 -11.86 10.38
N ALA A 341 11.17 -12.34 9.14
CA ALA A 341 10.15 -13.25 8.65
C ALA A 341 10.15 -14.49 9.56
N ARG A 342 8.98 -14.86 10.11
CA ARG A 342 8.86 -16.16 10.80
C ARG A 342 9.22 -17.26 9.82
N PRO A 343 10.00 -18.26 10.24
CA PRO A 343 10.16 -19.46 9.44
C PRO A 343 8.78 -20.04 9.13
N ILE A 344 8.54 -20.36 7.87
CA ILE A 344 7.29 -20.99 7.46
C ILE A 344 7.36 -22.46 7.90
N GLU A 345 6.48 -22.84 8.83
CA GLU A 345 6.33 -24.24 9.28
C GLU A 345 5.43 -25.00 8.29
N ALA A 346 5.90 -25.14 7.05
CA ALA A 346 5.22 -25.92 6.02
C ALA A 346 6.21 -26.67 5.16
N VAL A 347 5.75 -27.74 4.55
CA VAL A 347 6.56 -28.51 3.59
C VAL A 347 6.81 -27.60 2.38
N MET A 348 8.10 -27.38 2.07
CA MET A 348 8.52 -26.64 0.89
C MET A 348 8.65 -27.57 -0.31
N PRO A 349 8.30 -27.12 -1.54
CA PRO A 349 8.58 -27.90 -2.73
C PRO A 349 10.09 -28.03 -2.96
N ALA A 350 10.51 -29.07 -3.68
CA ALA A 350 11.92 -29.28 -4.03
C ALA A 350 12.45 -28.18 -4.97
N SER A 351 11.61 -27.76 -5.92
CA SER A 351 11.92 -26.67 -6.86
C SER A 351 10.71 -25.76 -7.09
N ILE A 352 10.97 -24.53 -7.50
CA ILE A 352 9.95 -23.54 -7.90
C ILE A 352 10.26 -23.08 -9.31
N ARG A 353 9.25 -23.20 -10.19
CA ARG A 353 9.34 -22.69 -11.56
C ARG A 353 9.04 -21.19 -11.57
N ILE A 354 9.95 -20.43 -12.20
CA ILE A 354 9.84 -18.99 -12.39
C ILE A 354 9.96 -18.69 -13.87
N VAL A 355 8.98 -17.96 -14.40
CA VAL A 355 8.98 -17.45 -15.77
C VAL A 355 9.20 -15.95 -15.73
N VAL A 356 10.25 -15.45 -16.39
CA VAL A 356 10.53 -14.02 -16.53
C VAL A 356 10.08 -13.57 -17.91
N ALA A 357 9.11 -12.67 -17.95
CA ALA A 357 8.57 -12.09 -19.19
C ALA A 357 8.37 -10.57 -19.01
N ASP A 358 7.17 -10.05 -19.26
CA ASP A 358 6.75 -8.69 -18.87
C ASP A 358 6.77 -8.50 -17.35
N GLN A 359 6.48 -9.55 -16.61
CA GLN A 359 6.61 -9.65 -15.14
C GLN A 359 7.42 -10.89 -14.77
N VAL A 360 7.57 -11.15 -13.48
CA VAL A 360 8.15 -12.37 -12.90
C VAL A 360 7.00 -13.24 -12.40
N TYR A 361 6.74 -14.33 -13.08
CA TYR A 361 5.67 -15.28 -12.76
C TYR A 361 6.22 -16.44 -11.95
N ILE A 362 5.78 -16.59 -10.73
CA ILE A 362 6.19 -17.65 -9.79
C ILE A 362 5.04 -18.66 -9.72
N ASP A 363 5.28 -19.91 -10.08
CA ASP A 363 4.28 -20.98 -9.98
C ASP A 363 3.92 -21.20 -8.50
N ARG A 364 2.63 -21.07 -8.18
CA ARG A 364 2.12 -21.22 -6.81
C ARG A 364 1.40 -22.53 -6.53
N THR A 365 1.39 -23.44 -7.47
CA THR A 365 0.59 -24.68 -7.39
C THR A 365 0.94 -25.50 -6.15
N GLU A 366 2.22 -25.59 -5.82
CA GLU A 366 2.74 -26.34 -4.67
C GLU A 366 3.27 -25.43 -3.55
N LEU A 367 3.12 -24.09 -3.70
CA LEU A 367 3.61 -23.15 -2.71
C LEU A 367 2.72 -23.10 -1.46
N PRO A 368 3.31 -23.10 -0.27
CA PRO A 368 2.59 -22.77 0.94
C PRO A 368 1.95 -21.36 0.83
N PRO A 369 0.72 -21.18 1.29
CA PRO A 369 0.06 -19.86 1.27
C PRO A 369 0.89 -18.75 1.92
N ALA A 370 1.60 -19.06 3.00
CA ALA A 370 2.48 -18.10 3.69
C ALA A 370 3.63 -17.60 2.80
N LEU A 371 4.23 -18.47 1.96
CA LEU A 371 5.27 -18.06 1.03
C LEU A 371 4.69 -17.22 -0.11
N THR A 372 3.51 -17.60 -0.61
CA THR A 372 2.73 -16.79 -1.56
C THR A 372 2.47 -15.38 -1.02
N ALA A 373 2.05 -15.25 0.25
CA ALA A 373 1.84 -13.96 0.90
C ALA A 373 3.15 -13.15 1.03
N GLN A 374 4.29 -13.80 1.30
CA GLN A 374 5.59 -13.12 1.32
C GLN A 374 5.98 -12.58 -0.05
N PHE A 375 5.76 -13.32 -1.15
CA PHE A 375 5.98 -12.81 -2.51
C PHE A 375 5.12 -11.58 -2.80
N ILE A 376 3.82 -11.62 -2.49
CA ILE A 376 2.93 -10.48 -2.69
C ILE A 376 3.43 -9.24 -1.94
N ARG A 377 3.97 -9.41 -0.73
CA ARG A 377 4.52 -8.32 0.10
C ARG A 377 5.81 -7.72 -0.44
N LEU A 378 6.62 -8.47 -1.18
CA LEU A 378 7.81 -7.92 -1.85
C LEU A 378 7.46 -6.78 -2.82
N ALA A 379 6.30 -6.86 -3.47
CA ALA A 379 5.83 -5.87 -4.42
C ALA A 379 4.79 -4.90 -3.83
N ALA A 380 4.78 -4.73 -2.50
CA ALA A 380 3.85 -3.85 -1.82
C ALA A 380 4.58 -2.83 -0.92
N PHE A 381 3.97 -1.65 -0.75
CA PHE A 381 4.48 -0.60 0.13
C PHE A 381 3.34 0.26 0.67
N GLN A 382 3.60 0.98 1.75
CA GLN A 382 2.64 1.91 2.35
C GLN A 382 2.40 3.10 1.42
N ASN A 383 1.14 3.53 1.30
CA ASN A 383 0.76 4.67 0.46
C ASN A 383 1.03 6.01 1.16
N PRO A 384 2.02 6.79 0.73
CA PRO A 384 2.37 8.05 1.39
C PRO A 384 1.22 9.08 1.38
N GLU A 385 0.35 9.05 0.35
CA GLU A 385 -0.81 9.95 0.29
C GLU A 385 -1.84 9.67 1.37
N PHE A 386 -2.04 8.39 1.70
CA PHE A 386 -2.94 8.00 2.77
C PHE A 386 -2.44 8.54 4.11
N TYR A 387 -1.18 8.25 4.46
CA TYR A 387 -0.61 8.65 5.74
C TYR A 387 -0.46 10.16 5.87
N ARG A 388 -0.10 10.86 4.80
CA ARG A 388 -0.08 12.34 4.79
C ARG A 388 -1.47 12.93 5.01
N ALA A 389 -2.49 12.41 4.33
CA ALA A 389 -3.87 12.86 4.54
C ALA A 389 -4.33 12.60 5.98
N GLN A 390 -4.01 11.44 6.54
CA GLN A 390 -4.33 11.11 7.94
C GLN A 390 -3.63 12.06 8.92
N ALA A 391 -2.32 12.30 8.76
CA ALA A 391 -1.55 13.21 9.61
C ALA A 391 -2.10 14.67 9.55
N MET A 392 -2.58 15.09 8.38
CA MET A 392 -3.21 16.40 8.18
C MET A 392 -4.69 16.43 8.60
N ARG A 393 -5.23 15.35 9.17
CA ARG A 393 -6.66 15.19 9.52
C ARG A 393 -7.61 15.42 8.34
N LEU A 394 -7.16 15.07 7.12
CA LEU A 394 -7.95 15.12 5.90
C LEU A 394 -8.64 13.77 5.65
N PRO A 395 -9.76 13.76 4.89
CA PRO A 395 -10.41 12.51 4.51
C PRO A 395 -9.48 11.60 3.71
N THR A 396 -9.45 10.32 4.09
CA THR A 396 -8.64 9.27 3.40
C THR A 396 -9.45 8.47 2.38
N PHE A 397 -10.71 8.82 2.15
CA PHE A 397 -11.59 8.15 1.20
C PHE A 397 -10.98 8.09 -0.21
N GLY A 398 -11.00 6.91 -0.82
CA GLY A 398 -10.43 6.67 -2.15
C GLY A 398 -8.89 6.57 -2.19
N LYS A 399 -8.21 6.62 -1.04
CA LYS A 399 -6.77 6.42 -0.93
C LYS A 399 -6.52 5.09 -0.21
N PRO A 400 -6.00 4.05 -0.91
CA PRO A 400 -5.68 2.79 -0.26
C PRO A 400 -4.51 2.99 0.71
N ARG A 401 -4.51 2.27 1.81
CA ARG A 401 -3.43 2.30 2.81
C ARG A 401 -2.13 1.69 2.28
N ILE A 402 -2.26 0.64 1.50
CA ILE A 402 -1.14 -0.10 0.89
C ILE A 402 -1.31 -0.11 -0.62
N ILE A 403 -0.25 0.17 -1.33
CA ILE A 403 -0.16 -0.01 -2.78
C ILE A 403 0.51 -1.35 -3.04
N SER A 404 -0.16 -2.22 -3.79
CA SER A 404 0.39 -3.50 -4.23
C SER A 404 0.57 -3.50 -5.72
N CYS A 405 1.77 -3.88 -6.15
CA CYS A 405 2.14 -4.09 -7.54
C CYS A 405 2.15 -5.58 -7.94
N ALA A 406 1.86 -6.49 -7.01
CA ALA A 406 1.71 -7.90 -7.30
C ALA A 406 0.33 -8.22 -7.89
N GLU A 407 0.27 -9.19 -8.78
CA GLU A 407 -0.98 -9.77 -9.30
C GLU A 407 -1.08 -11.24 -8.91
N LEU A 408 -2.26 -11.65 -8.48
CA LEU A 408 -2.53 -13.03 -8.12
C LEU A 408 -3.36 -13.70 -9.22
N HIS A 409 -2.73 -14.63 -9.93
CA HIS A 409 -3.38 -15.47 -10.93
C HIS A 409 -3.73 -16.85 -10.35
N PRO A 410 -4.58 -17.65 -10.97
CA PRO A 410 -4.97 -18.97 -10.46
C PRO A 410 -3.76 -19.89 -10.15
N ARG A 411 -2.74 -19.87 -11.00
CA ARG A 411 -1.54 -20.71 -10.87
C ARG A 411 -0.24 -19.96 -10.61
N HIS A 412 -0.23 -18.63 -10.64
CA HIS A 412 0.99 -17.84 -10.52
C HIS A 412 0.80 -16.63 -9.62
N VAL A 413 1.88 -16.24 -8.96
CA VAL A 413 2.05 -14.89 -8.44
C VAL A 413 2.90 -14.13 -9.44
N ALA A 414 2.38 -13.02 -9.97
CA ALA A 414 3.13 -12.15 -10.84
C ALA A 414 3.68 -10.97 -10.04
N LEU A 415 4.97 -10.76 -10.10
CA LEU A 415 5.68 -9.66 -9.48
C LEU A 415 6.29 -8.77 -10.57
N PRO A 416 6.36 -7.45 -10.36
CA PRO A 416 7.14 -6.58 -11.22
C PRO A 416 8.61 -7.02 -11.30
N ARG A 417 9.24 -6.81 -12.44
CA ARG A 417 10.59 -7.30 -12.73
C ARG A 417 11.68 -6.81 -11.77
N GLY A 418 11.49 -5.66 -11.14
CA GLY A 418 12.40 -5.15 -10.11
C GLY A 418 12.41 -5.97 -8.81
N CYS A 419 11.42 -6.83 -8.59
CA CYS A 419 11.38 -7.75 -7.46
C CYS A 419 12.07 -9.10 -7.72
N PHE A 420 12.69 -9.30 -8.90
CA PHE A 420 13.27 -10.59 -9.30
C PHE A 420 14.34 -11.10 -8.34
N ASP A 421 15.37 -10.28 -8.06
CA ASP A 421 16.48 -10.71 -7.20
C ASP A 421 16.02 -11.00 -5.76
N GLU A 422 15.14 -10.15 -5.21
CA GLU A 422 14.58 -10.36 -3.88
C GLU A 422 13.69 -11.62 -3.83
N GLY A 423 12.95 -11.89 -4.89
CA GLY A 423 12.16 -13.12 -5.02
C GLY A 423 13.05 -14.38 -5.05
N ILE A 424 14.14 -14.33 -5.80
CA ILE A 424 15.14 -15.42 -5.84
C ILE A 424 15.81 -15.59 -4.46
N ASP A 425 16.19 -14.50 -3.80
CA ASP A 425 16.83 -14.55 -2.49
C ASP A 425 15.87 -15.10 -1.43
N LEU A 426 14.59 -14.76 -1.52
CA LEU A 426 13.55 -15.32 -0.65
C LEU A 426 13.43 -16.84 -0.83
N ILE A 427 13.37 -17.36 -2.06
CA ILE A 427 13.29 -18.80 -2.34
C ILE A 427 14.53 -19.52 -1.79
N LYS A 428 15.72 -18.99 -2.06
CA LYS A 428 16.98 -19.55 -1.57
C LYS A 428 17.09 -19.57 -0.06
N SER A 429 16.46 -18.61 0.64
CA SER A 429 16.43 -18.58 2.12
C SER A 429 15.75 -19.83 2.70
N TYR A 430 14.80 -20.42 1.95
CA TYR A 430 14.12 -21.67 2.27
C TYR A 430 14.82 -22.91 1.71
N LYS A 431 16.00 -22.76 1.07
CA LYS A 431 16.78 -23.85 0.47
C LYS A 431 16.04 -24.60 -0.65
N VAL A 432 15.19 -23.89 -1.40
CA VAL A 432 14.43 -24.41 -2.52
C VAL A 432 15.18 -24.09 -3.82
N ASP A 433 15.22 -25.05 -4.74
CA ASP A 433 15.82 -24.86 -6.05
C ASP A 433 14.92 -24.02 -6.96
N VAL A 434 15.54 -23.32 -7.92
CA VAL A 434 14.83 -22.43 -8.85
C VAL A 434 14.99 -22.93 -10.28
N GLU A 435 13.88 -23.21 -10.93
CA GLU A 435 13.80 -23.50 -12.37
C GLU A 435 13.41 -22.22 -13.10
N LEU A 436 14.37 -21.60 -13.80
CA LEU A 436 14.20 -20.31 -14.45
C LEU A 436 13.98 -20.45 -15.96
N GLU A 437 12.87 -19.87 -16.44
CA GLU A 437 12.57 -19.71 -17.86
C GLU A 437 12.56 -18.23 -18.23
N ASP A 438 13.25 -17.86 -19.31
CA ASP A 438 13.32 -16.47 -19.80
C ASP A 438 12.52 -16.34 -21.09
N HIS A 439 11.39 -15.66 -21.02
CA HIS A 439 10.46 -15.35 -22.10
C HIS A 439 10.46 -13.85 -22.45
N ARG A 440 11.52 -13.12 -22.07
CA ARG A 440 11.65 -11.72 -22.44
C ARG A 440 12.02 -11.61 -23.91
N GLU A 441 11.53 -10.56 -24.56
CA GLU A 441 11.79 -10.30 -25.97
C GLU A 441 13.12 -9.59 -26.14
N ASP A 442 14.02 -10.20 -26.89
CA ASP A 442 15.28 -9.55 -27.31
C ASP A 442 15.04 -8.41 -28.31
N GLY A 443 13.86 -8.39 -28.94
CA GLY A 443 13.48 -7.44 -29.96
C GLY A 443 14.27 -7.59 -31.27
N ASP A 444 13.89 -6.80 -32.24
CA ASP A 444 14.54 -6.76 -33.53
C ASP A 444 15.89 -6.05 -33.47
N PRO A 445 16.92 -6.51 -34.22
CA PRO A 445 18.18 -5.79 -34.31
C PRO A 445 17.98 -4.45 -35.01
N LEU A 446 18.67 -3.42 -34.54
CA LEU A 446 18.69 -2.15 -35.23
C LEU A 446 19.35 -2.28 -36.62
N PRO A 447 18.92 -1.48 -37.62
CA PRO A 447 19.54 -1.46 -38.95
C PRO A 447 21.07 -1.34 -38.86
N GLY A 448 21.79 -2.04 -39.72
CA GLY A 448 23.26 -2.00 -39.78
C GLY A 448 23.78 -0.59 -40.02
N GLY A 449 24.87 -0.22 -39.32
CA GLY A 449 25.49 1.11 -39.45
C GLY A 449 25.10 2.12 -38.39
N LEU A 450 24.12 1.83 -37.54
CA LEU A 450 23.81 2.68 -36.38
C LEU A 450 24.91 2.56 -35.32
N SER A 451 25.63 3.66 -35.11
CA SER A 451 26.69 3.76 -34.11
C SER A 451 26.55 5.06 -33.32
N PHE A 452 27.01 5.06 -32.10
CA PHE A 452 27.01 6.26 -31.28
C PHE A 452 28.05 7.26 -31.78
N GLN A 453 27.60 8.47 -32.15
CA GLN A 453 28.38 9.56 -32.70
C GLN A 453 28.72 10.59 -31.60
N GLY A 454 29.49 10.22 -30.61
CA GLY A 454 29.81 11.11 -29.53
C GLY A 454 30.91 10.56 -28.61
N GLN A 455 31.38 11.38 -27.69
CA GLN A 455 32.29 10.97 -26.64
C GLN A 455 31.59 11.11 -25.30
N LEU A 456 31.55 10.00 -24.53
CA LEU A 456 31.07 10.05 -23.16
C LEU A 456 32.14 10.71 -22.26
N GLN A 457 31.70 11.63 -21.42
CA GLN A 457 32.57 12.18 -20.38
C GLN A 457 32.96 11.09 -19.37
N PRO A 458 34.04 11.24 -18.59
CA PRO A 458 34.50 10.21 -17.66
C PRO A 458 33.46 9.76 -16.66
N SER A 459 32.57 10.66 -16.20
CA SER A 459 31.44 10.32 -15.30
C SER A 459 30.33 9.54 -16.02
N GLN A 460 30.07 9.89 -17.28
CA GLN A 460 29.08 9.17 -18.13
C GLN A 460 29.62 7.79 -18.49
N LEU A 461 30.89 7.64 -18.81
CA LEU A 461 31.50 6.35 -19.11
C LEU A 461 31.41 5.40 -17.93
N LYS A 462 31.71 5.86 -16.71
CA LYS A 462 31.53 5.08 -15.50
C LYS A 462 30.07 4.60 -15.30
N ALA A 463 29.10 5.48 -15.56
CA ALA A 463 27.69 5.14 -15.46
C ALA A 463 27.26 4.16 -16.57
N PHE A 464 27.81 4.32 -17.78
CA PHE A 464 27.60 3.42 -18.91
C PHE A 464 28.10 2.01 -18.60
N ASP A 465 29.36 1.89 -18.16
CA ASP A 465 30.00 0.62 -17.82
C ASP A 465 29.26 -0.10 -16.66
N ALA A 466 28.71 0.68 -15.73
CA ALA A 466 27.95 0.15 -14.62
C ALA A 466 26.54 -0.32 -15.03
N LEU A 467 25.88 0.33 -16.01
CA LEU A 467 24.55 -0.05 -16.51
C LEU A 467 24.58 -1.19 -17.55
N LEU A 468 25.64 -1.27 -18.33
CA LEU A 468 25.73 -2.20 -19.46
C LEU A 468 25.57 -3.68 -19.09
N PRO A 469 26.12 -4.17 -17.95
CA PRO A 469 25.97 -5.56 -17.54
C PRO A 469 24.56 -5.96 -17.08
N HIS A 470 23.68 -4.98 -16.86
CA HIS A 470 22.35 -5.19 -16.31
C HIS A 470 21.27 -5.06 -17.38
N ASP A 471 20.31 -5.99 -17.38
CA ASP A 471 19.15 -5.92 -18.28
C ASP A 471 18.20 -4.78 -17.85
N ASN A 472 18.08 -4.53 -16.55
CA ASN A 472 17.24 -3.46 -15.98
C ASN A 472 18.07 -2.53 -15.10
N GLY A 473 17.82 -1.22 -15.17
CA GLY A 473 18.51 -0.26 -14.33
C GLY A 473 17.89 1.14 -14.33
N VAL A 474 18.21 1.93 -13.31
CA VAL A 474 17.83 3.35 -13.22
C VAL A 474 19.07 4.20 -13.09
N LEU A 475 19.21 5.20 -13.96
CA LEU A 475 20.19 6.26 -13.85
C LEU A 475 19.57 7.47 -13.13
N ALA A 476 20.02 7.71 -11.91
CA ALA A 476 19.68 8.91 -11.15
C ALA A 476 20.82 9.93 -11.25
N ALA A 477 20.64 10.95 -12.06
CA ALA A 477 21.67 11.97 -12.30
C ALA A 477 21.02 13.34 -12.52
N THR A 478 21.75 14.41 -12.15
CA THR A 478 21.28 15.79 -12.32
C THR A 478 20.89 16.12 -13.76
N THR A 479 20.12 17.17 -13.96
CA THR A 479 19.59 17.55 -15.29
C THR A 479 20.72 17.80 -16.32
N ALA A 480 21.85 18.34 -15.89
CA ALA A 480 23.00 18.65 -16.77
C ALA A 480 23.95 17.46 -17.03
N PHE A 481 23.68 16.27 -16.45
CA PHE A 481 24.57 15.11 -16.62
C PHE A 481 24.64 14.57 -18.05
N GLY A 482 23.63 14.84 -18.89
CA GLY A 482 23.55 14.28 -20.24
C GLY A 482 22.93 12.88 -20.27
N LYS A 483 21.88 12.64 -19.48
CA LYS A 483 21.15 11.35 -19.41
C LYS A 483 20.74 10.82 -20.78
N THR A 484 20.26 11.70 -21.66
CA THR A 484 19.85 11.35 -23.04
C THR A 484 21.02 10.87 -23.90
N VAL A 485 22.21 11.47 -23.71
CA VAL A 485 23.44 11.07 -24.45
C VAL A 485 23.84 9.65 -24.03
N LEU A 486 23.83 9.38 -22.72
CA LEU A 486 24.15 8.06 -22.20
C LEU A 486 23.13 7.02 -22.65
N ALA A 487 21.84 7.37 -22.67
CA ALA A 487 20.80 6.47 -23.19
C ALA A 487 20.98 6.18 -24.69
N ALA A 488 21.33 7.18 -25.53
CA ALA A 488 21.65 6.96 -26.93
C ALA A 488 22.86 6.02 -27.11
N ALA A 489 23.92 6.18 -26.30
CA ALA A 489 25.05 5.25 -26.28
C ALA A 489 24.65 3.82 -25.91
N LEU A 490 23.77 3.64 -24.92
CA LEU A 490 23.25 2.31 -24.54
C LEU A 490 22.36 1.71 -25.64
N ILE A 491 21.54 2.52 -26.31
CA ILE A 491 20.71 2.08 -27.44
C ILE A 491 21.62 1.54 -28.56
N ALA A 492 22.62 2.31 -28.96
CA ALA A 492 23.59 1.88 -29.97
C ALA A 492 24.33 0.59 -29.58
N ARG A 493 24.75 0.48 -28.32
CA ARG A 493 25.53 -0.66 -27.83
C ARG A 493 24.70 -1.93 -27.67
N ARG A 494 23.44 -1.82 -27.25
CA ARG A 494 22.50 -2.94 -27.16
C ARG A 494 21.99 -3.35 -28.54
N ALA A 495 21.93 -2.42 -29.49
CA ALA A 495 21.54 -2.61 -30.89
C ALA A 495 20.19 -3.33 -31.06
N ARG A 496 19.20 -2.94 -30.25
CA ARG A 496 17.84 -3.49 -30.27
C ARG A 496 16.81 -2.41 -30.52
N ASN A 497 15.73 -2.76 -31.20
CA ASN A 497 14.62 -1.84 -31.41
C ASN A 497 14.15 -1.28 -30.07
N THR A 498 13.92 0.04 -30.02
CA THR A 498 13.80 0.78 -28.77
C THR A 498 12.53 1.60 -28.72
N LEU A 499 11.80 1.52 -27.61
CA LEU A 499 10.70 2.42 -27.26
C LEU A 499 11.17 3.41 -26.19
N VAL A 500 11.14 4.70 -26.48
CA VAL A 500 11.44 5.78 -25.54
C VAL A 500 10.13 6.38 -25.04
N LEU A 501 9.89 6.35 -23.74
CA LEU A 501 8.72 6.92 -23.09
C LEU A 501 9.02 8.28 -22.50
N VAL A 502 8.20 9.27 -22.84
CA VAL A 502 8.28 10.63 -22.30
C VAL A 502 6.91 11.08 -21.78
N HIS A 503 6.91 12.04 -20.86
CA HIS A 503 5.67 12.52 -20.22
C HIS A 503 5.16 13.86 -20.79
N ARG A 504 5.97 14.58 -21.59
CA ARG A 504 5.63 15.87 -22.20
C ARG A 504 5.97 15.89 -23.68
N ARG A 505 5.20 16.68 -24.43
CA ARG A 505 5.39 16.83 -25.88
C ARG A 505 6.73 17.45 -26.25
N GLU A 506 7.19 18.43 -25.50
CA GLU A 506 8.46 19.10 -25.74
C GLU A 506 9.65 18.11 -25.64
N LEU A 507 9.58 17.17 -24.71
CA LEU A 507 10.60 16.12 -24.56
C LEU A 507 10.57 15.16 -25.75
N LEU A 508 9.38 14.89 -26.33
CA LEU A 508 9.27 14.01 -27.49
C LEU A 508 10.07 14.55 -28.68
N ASP A 509 9.87 15.83 -29.04
CA ASP A 509 10.58 16.45 -30.14
C ASP A 509 12.11 16.57 -29.85
N GLN A 510 12.49 16.88 -28.61
CA GLN A 510 13.91 16.88 -28.18
C GLN A 510 14.58 15.51 -28.28
N TRP A 511 13.88 14.44 -27.92
CA TRP A 511 14.39 13.08 -28.03
C TRP A 511 14.64 12.69 -29.48
N VAL A 512 13.70 12.99 -30.38
CA VAL A 512 13.84 12.74 -31.81
C VAL A 512 15.09 13.45 -32.37
N GLU A 513 15.25 14.75 -32.07
CA GLU A 513 16.41 15.54 -32.53
C GLU A 513 17.73 14.95 -32.01
N ARG A 514 17.80 14.60 -30.72
CA ARG A 514 19.02 14.05 -30.12
C ARG A 514 19.36 12.66 -30.63
N LEU A 515 18.35 11.79 -30.81
CA LEU A 515 18.57 10.47 -31.40
C LEU A 515 19.11 10.58 -32.83
N CYS A 516 18.57 11.50 -33.67
CA CYS A 516 19.11 11.77 -35.00
C CYS A 516 20.58 12.19 -34.95
N SER A 517 20.91 13.11 -34.03
CA SER A 517 22.26 13.63 -33.88
C SER A 517 23.26 12.58 -33.36
N PHE A 518 22.89 11.82 -32.30
CA PHE A 518 23.84 10.91 -31.66
C PHE A 518 23.94 9.52 -32.29
N LEU A 519 22.93 9.10 -33.08
CA LEU A 519 22.92 7.79 -33.73
C LEU A 519 23.11 7.87 -35.27
N SER A 520 23.21 9.07 -35.84
CA SER A 520 23.23 9.29 -37.30
C SER A 520 22.10 8.56 -38.04
N ILE A 521 20.92 8.54 -37.42
CA ILE A 521 19.72 7.88 -37.95
C ILE A 521 18.87 8.89 -38.73
N ASP A 522 18.32 8.45 -39.90
CA ASP A 522 17.36 9.27 -40.63
C ASP A 522 16.12 9.56 -39.76
N PRO A 523 15.68 10.82 -39.64
CA PRO A 523 14.47 11.16 -38.90
C PRO A 523 13.23 10.35 -39.31
N LYS A 524 13.17 9.83 -40.55
CA LYS A 524 12.09 8.95 -41.04
C LYS A 524 12.10 7.57 -40.37
N GLN A 525 13.21 7.14 -39.84
CA GLN A 525 13.34 5.86 -39.13
C GLN A 525 13.02 5.97 -37.63
N ILE A 526 12.80 7.20 -37.13
CA ILE A 526 12.32 7.44 -35.77
C ILE A 526 10.80 7.63 -35.80
N GLY A 527 10.08 6.74 -35.16
CA GLY A 527 8.63 6.84 -35.02
C GLY A 527 8.23 7.80 -33.92
N VAL A 528 7.05 8.37 -34.06
CA VAL A 528 6.49 9.32 -33.11
C VAL A 528 5.05 8.94 -32.76
N ILE A 529 4.78 8.76 -31.46
CA ILE A 529 3.48 8.40 -30.93
C ILE A 529 3.05 9.43 -29.87
N GLY A 530 2.16 10.33 -30.23
CA GLY A 530 1.67 11.39 -29.35
C GLY A 530 1.62 12.75 -30.02
N GLY A 531 1.02 13.74 -29.37
CA GLY A 531 0.89 15.08 -29.92
C GLY A 531 0.10 15.14 -31.24
N GLY A 532 -0.86 14.24 -31.44
CA GLY A 532 -1.63 14.12 -32.68
C GLY A 532 -0.96 13.26 -33.80
N ARG A 533 0.26 12.78 -33.54
CA ARG A 533 0.99 11.89 -34.45
C ARG A 533 0.92 10.44 -33.93
N ARG A 534 0.71 9.47 -34.86
CA ARG A 534 0.78 8.02 -34.54
C ARG A 534 1.42 7.31 -35.73
N LYS A 535 2.75 7.39 -35.80
CA LYS A 535 3.55 6.80 -36.87
C LYS A 535 4.70 5.98 -36.25
N PRO A 536 4.41 4.79 -35.70
CA PRO A 536 5.47 3.92 -35.23
C PRO A 536 6.28 3.36 -36.40
N THR A 537 7.58 3.21 -36.23
CA THR A 537 8.47 2.56 -37.20
C THR A 537 8.85 1.16 -36.80
N GLY A 538 8.78 0.86 -35.49
CA GLY A 538 9.26 -0.39 -34.91
C GLY A 538 10.78 -0.47 -34.77
N ILE A 539 11.53 0.59 -35.17
CA ILE A 539 12.98 0.67 -35.08
C ILE A 539 13.36 1.40 -33.79
N ILE A 540 13.18 2.72 -33.75
CA ILE A 540 13.29 3.54 -32.55
C ILE A 540 12.06 4.45 -32.53
N ASP A 541 11.22 4.29 -31.55
CA ASP A 541 10.00 5.06 -31.42
C ASP A 541 9.99 5.87 -30.13
N VAL A 542 9.58 7.13 -30.22
CA VAL A 542 9.41 8.03 -29.08
C VAL A 542 7.92 8.22 -28.83
N ALA A 543 7.46 7.93 -27.65
CA ALA A 543 6.04 7.93 -27.33
C ALA A 543 5.70 8.75 -26.08
N LEU A 544 4.60 9.51 -26.17
CA LEU A 544 3.95 10.04 -24.97
C LEU A 544 3.25 8.90 -24.24
N ILE A 545 3.55 8.71 -22.96
CA ILE A 545 2.97 7.60 -22.17
C ILE A 545 1.44 7.63 -22.17
N GLN A 546 0.82 8.82 -22.12
CA GLN A 546 -0.63 8.98 -22.14
C GLN A 546 -1.26 8.55 -23.49
N SER A 547 -0.46 8.51 -24.56
CA SER A 547 -0.91 8.05 -25.88
C SER A 547 -0.91 6.53 -26.04
N LEU A 548 -0.23 5.84 -25.12
CA LEU A 548 -0.15 4.38 -25.06
C LEU A 548 -1.20 3.77 -24.13
N VAL A 549 -1.76 4.57 -23.21
CA VAL A 549 -2.78 4.11 -22.25
C VAL A 549 -4.12 4.76 -22.57
N ARG A 550 -5.14 3.95 -22.86
CA ARG A 550 -6.49 4.42 -23.15
C ARG A 550 -7.52 3.62 -22.34
N LYS A 551 -8.30 4.31 -21.52
CA LYS A 551 -9.32 3.68 -20.65
C LYS A 551 -8.79 2.56 -19.76
N GLY A 552 -7.53 2.66 -19.31
CA GLY A 552 -6.89 1.63 -18.49
C GLY A 552 -6.23 0.48 -19.28
N GLU A 553 -6.39 0.45 -20.61
CA GLU A 553 -5.74 -0.54 -21.48
C GLU A 553 -4.46 0.05 -22.09
N VAL A 554 -3.42 -0.78 -22.16
CA VAL A 554 -2.13 -0.44 -22.78
C VAL A 554 -2.08 -0.95 -24.20
N SER A 555 -1.53 -0.14 -25.10
CA SER A 555 -1.34 -0.54 -26.50
C SER A 555 -0.40 -1.74 -26.62
N ASP A 556 -0.79 -2.77 -27.38
CA ASP A 556 0.01 -3.99 -27.62
C ASP A 556 1.39 -3.71 -28.22
N LEU A 557 1.52 -2.57 -28.90
CA LEU A 557 2.80 -2.11 -29.46
C LEU A 557 3.94 -2.11 -28.41
N VAL A 558 3.64 -1.87 -27.13
CA VAL A 558 4.65 -1.84 -26.05
C VAL A 558 5.38 -3.18 -25.90
N ALA A 559 4.76 -4.28 -26.27
CA ALA A 559 5.34 -5.62 -26.15
C ALA A 559 6.38 -5.94 -27.26
N ASN A 560 6.46 -5.14 -28.34
CA ASN A 560 7.24 -5.49 -29.53
C ASN A 560 8.69 -4.98 -29.53
N TYR A 561 9.14 -4.32 -28.46
CA TYR A 561 10.49 -3.74 -28.40
C TYR A 561 11.38 -4.56 -27.46
N GLY A 562 12.66 -4.68 -27.85
CA GLY A 562 13.67 -5.32 -27.00
C GLY A 562 14.29 -4.37 -25.98
N HIS A 563 14.14 -3.05 -26.16
CA HIS A 563 14.65 -2.04 -25.24
C HIS A 563 13.60 -0.98 -24.93
N LEU A 564 13.33 -0.77 -23.65
CA LEU A 564 12.44 0.28 -23.13
C LEU A 564 13.27 1.33 -22.41
N VAL A 565 13.19 2.58 -22.80
CA VAL A 565 13.81 3.73 -22.13
C VAL A 565 12.70 4.63 -21.57
N VAL A 566 12.78 4.97 -20.30
CA VAL A 566 11.77 5.78 -19.62
C VAL A 566 12.40 7.05 -19.11
N ASP A 567 12.09 8.17 -19.77
CA ASP A 567 12.66 9.46 -19.37
C ASP A 567 11.86 10.14 -18.27
N GLU A 568 12.61 10.79 -17.35
CA GLU A 568 12.07 11.45 -16.16
C GLU A 568 11.04 10.58 -15.42
N CYS A 569 11.43 9.32 -15.17
CA CYS A 569 10.53 8.31 -14.59
C CYS A 569 9.91 8.72 -13.25
N HIS A 570 10.49 9.71 -12.56
CA HIS A 570 9.95 10.29 -11.32
C HIS A 570 8.74 11.23 -11.55
N HIS A 571 8.53 11.75 -12.77
CA HIS A 571 7.39 12.61 -13.11
C HIS A 571 6.18 11.83 -13.64
N LEU A 572 6.36 10.56 -13.95
CA LEU A 572 5.26 9.75 -14.46
C LEU A 572 4.21 9.52 -13.38
N SER A 573 2.92 9.62 -13.74
CA SER A 573 1.88 9.15 -12.82
C SER A 573 2.16 7.68 -12.50
N ALA A 574 2.20 7.34 -11.23
CA ALA A 574 2.51 6.00 -10.77
C ALA A 574 1.71 4.93 -11.51
N ALA A 575 0.40 5.18 -11.70
CA ALA A 575 -0.52 4.27 -12.36
C ALA A 575 -0.23 4.05 -13.86
N SER A 576 0.03 5.12 -14.65
CA SER A 576 0.27 4.95 -16.11
C SER A 576 1.61 4.30 -16.41
N PHE A 577 2.65 4.63 -15.62
CA PHE A 577 3.96 4.01 -15.78
C PHE A 577 3.91 2.53 -15.41
N GLU A 578 3.29 2.21 -14.29
CA GLU A 578 3.12 0.83 -13.83
C GLU A 578 2.39 -0.02 -14.88
N LEU A 579 1.29 0.48 -15.46
CA LEU A 579 0.54 -0.20 -16.51
C LEU A 579 1.41 -0.51 -17.73
N VAL A 580 2.20 0.45 -18.21
CA VAL A 580 3.08 0.26 -19.37
C VAL A 580 4.25 -0.66 -19.05
N ALA A 581 4.88 -0.51 -17.89
CA ALA A 581 5.99 -1.35 -17.45
C ALA A 581 5.59 -2.83 -17.32
N ARG A 582 4.37 -3.10 -16.83
CA ARG A 582 3.79 -4.44 -16.70
C ARG A 582 3.42 -5.11 -18.02
N ARG A 583 3.37 -4.37 -19.13
CA ARG A 583 3.06 -4.91 -20.47
C ARG A 583 4.27 -4.96 -21.38
N SER A 584 5.41 -4.42 -20.93
CA SER A 584 6.63 -4.43 -21.73
C SER A 584 7.38 -5.74 -21.55
N LYS A 585 7.50 -6.50 -22.63
CA LYS A 585 8.32 -7.73 -22.68
C LYS A 585 9.79 -7.44 -22.99
N ALA A 586 10.15 -6.17 -23.20
CA ALA A 586 11.51 -5.76 -23.54
C ALA A 586 12.53 -6.36 -22.58
N ARG A 587 13.58 -6.99 -23.11
CA ARG A 587 14.68 -7.52 -22.28
C ARG A 587 15.34 -6.40 -21.50
N PHE A 588 15.62 -5.28 -22.16
CA PHE A 588 16.34 -4.16 -21.54
C PHE A 588 15.36 -3.07 -21.09
N VAL A 589 15.47 -2.64 -19.85
CA VAL A 589 14.69 -1.50 -19.31
C VAL A 589 15.62 -0.51 -18.66
N LEU A 590 15.57 0.76 -19.11
CA LEU A 590 16.38 1.86 -18.60
C LEU A 590 15.48 3.00 -18.12
N GLY A 591 15.47 3.26 -16.82
CA GLY A 591 14.88 4.46 -16.23
C GLY A 591 15.88 5.60 -16.14
N LEU A 592 15.47 6.82 -16.52
CA LEU A 592 16.26 8.04 -16.36
C LEU A 592 15.54 8.98 -15.39
N SER A 593 16.24 9.51 -14.40
CA SER A 593 15.66 10.41 -13.41
C SER A 593 16.64 11.50 -12.99
N ALA A 594 16.13 12.69 -12.68
CA ALA A 594 16.92 13.72 -12.03
C ALA A 594 17.06 13.49 -10.51
N THR A 595 16.08 12.82 -9.91
CA THR A 595 16.04 12.50 -8.48
C THR A 595 15.53 11.08 -8.27
N VAL A 596 16.07 10.39 -7.28
CA VAL A 596 15.60 9.04 -6.90
C VAL A 596 14.32 9.15 -6.06
N ALA A 597 14.24 10.19 -5.22
CA ALA A 597 13.10 10.41 -4.35
C ALA A 597 12.04 11.27 -5.05
N ARG A 598 10.81 10.82 -5.03
CA ARG A 598 9.62 11.57 -5.50
C ARG A 598 9.09 12.44 -4.36
N LYS A 599 8.64 13.66 -4.68
CA LYS A 599 8.01 14.56 -3.70
C LYS A 599 6.71 13.99 -3.10
N ASP A 600 6.04 13.09 -3.82
CA ASP A 600 4.81 12.42 -3.37
C ASP A 600 5.07 11.13 -2.58
N GLY A 601 6.33 10.68 -2.46
CA GLY A 601 6.71 9.46 -1.74
C GLY A 601 6.53 8.15 -2.52
N HIS A 602 5.96 8.19 -3.74
CA HIS A 602 5.70 6.98 -4.56
C HIS A 602 6.96 6.45 -5.31
N HIS A 603 8.16 6.85 -4.91
CA HIS A 603 9.40 6.36 -5.51
C HIS A 603 9.58 4.83 -5.48
N PRO A 604 9.02 4.04 -4.51
CA PRO A 604 9.14 2.59 -4.56
C PRO A 604 8.61 1.96 -5.84
N ILE A 605 7.59 2.56 -6.48
CA ILE A 605 7.05 2.06 -7.77
C ILE A 605 8.12 2.01 -8.87
N ILE A 606 9.01 2.99 -8.92
CA ILE A 606 10.08 3.04 -9.92
C ILE A 606 11.02 1.85 -9.73
N PHE A 607 11.43 1.59 -8.49
CA PHE A 607 12.36 0.50 -8.18
C PHE A 607 11.73 -0.87 -8.39
N ILE A 608 10.49 -1.04 -7.95
CA ILE A 608 9.74 -2.28 -8.10
C ILE A 608 9.55 -2.64 -9.58
N ASN A 609 9.33 -1.66 -10.47
CA ASN A 609 9.04 -1.91 -11.89
C ASN A 609 10.26 -1.84 -12.82
N ALA A 610 11.30 -1.06 -12.50
CA ALA A 610 12.38 -0.77 -13.44
C ALA A 610 13.80 -1.10 -12.99
N ALA A 611 14.06 -1.38 -11.69
CA ALA A 611 15.43 -1.35 -11.20
C ALA A 611 15.89 -2.63 -10.53
N LEU A 612 16.89 -3.29 -11.11
CA LEU A 612 17.84 -4.17 -10.40
C LEU A 612 19.07 -3.41 -9.91
N SER A 613 19.41 -2.27 -10.52
CA SER A 613 20.54 -1.42 -10.14
C SER A 613 20.20 0.05 -10.25
N VAL A 614 20.56 0.82 -9.24
CA VAL A 614 20.45 2.29 -9.24
C VAL A 614 21.86 2.89 -9.20
N ILE A 615 22.16 3.75 -10.16
CA ILE A 615 23.42 4.48 -10.21
C ILE A 615 23.10 5.94 -9.94
N GLY A 616 23.58 6.45 -8.82
CA GLY A 616 23.36 7.82 -8.38
C GLY A 616 24.61 8.66 -8.40
N GLN A 617 24.49 9.94 -8.78
CA GLN A 617 25.52 10.95 -8.60
C GLN A 617 25.05 11.95 -7.52
N ALA A 618 25.78 11.99 -6.39
CA ALA A 618 25.54 13.01 -5.37
C ALA A 618 26.01 14.39 -5.85
N PRO A 619 25.42 15.50 -5.40
CA PRO A 619 25.95 16.84 -5.63
C PRO A 619 27.33 16.92 -4.98
N GLY A 620 28.42 16.99 -5.78
CA GLY A 620 29.79 17.05 -5.25
C GLY A 620 30.78 16.07 -5.88
N ASN A 621 30.61 15.69 -7.14
CA ASN A 621 31.62 15.03 -7.99
C ASN A 621 32.13 13.61 -7.62
N ARG A 622 31.46 12.85 -6.77
CA ARG A 622 31.76 11.42 -6.56
C ARG A 622 30.57 10.55 -6.90
N LEU A 623 30.73 9.65 -7.87
CA LEU A 623 29.86 8.49 -8.04
C LEU A 623 29.99 7.64 -6.77
N SER A 624 29.07 7.76 -5.85
CA SER A 624 29.09 6.97 -4.64
C SER A 624 28.20 5.73 -4.81
N ASN A 625 28.77 4.56 -4.58
CA ASN A 625 28.01 3.33 -4.33
C ASN A 625 27.15 3.43 -3.06
N ALA A 626 27.13 4.57 -2.36
CA ALA A 626 26.47 4.78 -1.08
C ALA A 626 24.95 4.92 -1.20
N ALA A 627 24.40 5.29 -2.36
CA ALA A 627 22.94 5.15 -2.60
C ALA A 627 22.48 3.68 -2.67
N PHE A 628 23.44 2.75 -2.81
CA PHE A 628 23.20 1.30 -2.77
C PHE A 628 22.88 0.76 -1.37
N ALA A 629 23.29 1.43 -0.31
CA ALA A 629 23.21 0.90 1.05
C ALA A 629 21.77 0.92 1.63
N SER A 630 20.88 1.77 1.12
CA SER A 630 19.50 1.84 1.63
C SER A 630 18.54 0.86 0.94
N VAL A 631 18.92 0.26 -0.19
CA VAL A 631 18.14 -0.77 -0.90
C VAL A 631 18.78 -2.17 -0.76
N ARG A 632 20.06 -2.25 -0.39
CA ARG A 632 20.76 -3.48 -0.04
C ARG A 632 20.74 -3.75 1.46
N GLY A 633 19.61 -4.14 1.97
CA GLY A 633 19.61 -5.04 3.12
C GLY A 633 19.74 -6.47 2.59
N ILE A 634 20.96 -7.03 2.57
CA ILE A 634 21.32 -8.44 2.28
C ILE A 634 21.94 -8.66 0.90
N ALA A 635 23.24 -8.71 0.84
CA ALA A 635 24.02 -9.75 0.15
C ALA A 635 25.48 -9.69 0.62
N ARG A 636 25.94 -10.74 1.30
CA ARG A 636 27.37 -11.10 1.34
C ARG A 636 27.70 -11.91 0.09
N PRO A 637 28.90 -11.76 -0.53
CA PRO A 637 29.28 -12.50 -1.71
C PRO A 637 29.76 -13.91 -1.29
N GLY A 638 29.17 -14.91 -1.86
CA GLY A 638 29.66 -16.29 -1.72
C GLY A 638 28.59 -17.33 -2.02
N SER A 639 28.39 -17.65 -3.28
CA SER A 639 28.01 -19.01 -3.69
C SER A 639 28.01 -19.17 -5.21
N ASN A 640 28.38 -20.36 -5.66
CA ASN A 640 28.72 -20.84 -6.99
C ASN A 640 27.64 -20.77 -8.10
N CYS A 641 26.51 -20.09 -7.87
CA CYS A 641 25.43 -20.00 -8.85
C CYS A 641 25.72 -19.04 -10.03
N ARG A 642 26.71 -18.11 -9.87
CA ARG A 642 27.18 -17.24 -10.97
C ARG A 642 27.80 -18.03 -12.14
N HIS A 643 28.27 -19.26 -11.91
CA HIS A 643 28.94 -20.06 -12.94
C HIS A 643 27.99 -20.72 -13.94
N ARG A 644 26.80 -21.15 -13.54
CA ARG A 644 25.85 -21.79 -14.48
C ARG A 644 25.13 -20.75 -15.37
N TRP A 645 24.83 -19.60 -14.83
CA TRP A 645 24.16 -18.53 -15.60
C TRP A 645 25.12 -17.88 -16.60
N ARG A 646 26.39 -17.63 -16.22
CA ARG A 646 27.41 -17.13 -17.14
C ARG A 646 27.76 -18.12 -18.26
N GLN A 647 27.69 -19.42 -18.04
CA GLN A 647 28.02 -20.39 -19.08
C GLN A 647 26.92 -20.51 -20.16
N ARG A 648 25.64 -20.32 -19.85
CA ARG A 648 24.60 -20.32 -20.89
C ARG A 648 24.54 -19.00 -21.66
N SER A 649 24.69 -17.86 -21.03
CA SER A 649 24.76 -16.56 -21.69
C SER A 649 26.10 -16.36 -22.44
N ALA A 650 27.22 -16.86 -21.91
CA ALA A 650 28.52 -16.80 -22.57
C ALA A 650 28.62 -17.69 -23.83
N ARG A 651 27.89 -18.81 -23.90
CA ARG A 651 27.87 -19.62 -25.13
C ARG A 651 27.07 -18.97 -26.27
N ARG A 652 26.07 -18.14 -25.99
CA ARG A 652 25.39 -17.34 -27.01
C ARG A 652 26.18 -16.07 -27.40
N CYS A 653 26.87 -15.40 -26.46
CA CYS A 653 27.73 -14.24 -26.79
C CYS A 653 28.98 -14.57 -27.59
N ARG A 654 29.57 -15.80 -27.48
CA ARG A 654 30.77 -16.14 -28.25
C ARG A 654 30.50 -16.31 -29.75
N ARG A 655 29.27 -16.32 -30.22
CA ARG A 655 28.96 -16.45 -31.65
C ARG A 655 28.89 -15.10 -32.38
N PHE A 656 29.02 -13.96 -31.66
CA PHE A 656 28.95 -12.60 -32.20
C PHE A 656 30.07 -11.64 -31.77
N MET A 657 31.14 -12.15 -31.16
CA MET A 657 32.35 -11.35 -30.93
C MET A 657 33.29 -11.52 -32.13
N LEU A 658 33.20 -10.64 -33.10
CA LEU A 658 34.30 -10.36 -34.01
C LEU A 658 35.37 -9.54 -33.27
N PRO A 659 36.67 -9.94 -33.34
CA PRO A 659 37.74 -9.22 -32.66
C PRO A 659 38.01 -7.90 -33.34
N TRP A 660 38.08 -6.84 -32.56
CA TRP A 660 38.58 -5.54 -32.97
C TRP A 660 40.09 -5.62 -33.00
N HIS A 661 40.69 -5.76 -34.21
CA HIS A 661 42.13 -5.57 -34.41
C HIS A 661 42.38 -4.18 -35.00
N GLY A 662 43.15 -3.42 -34.25
CA GLY A 662 43.73 -2.15 -34.69
C GLY A 662 44.69 -2.38 -35.88
N THR A 663 44.60 -1.45 -36.80
CA THR A 663 45.49 -1.29 -37.93
C THR A 663 46.93 -0.99 -37.48
N ASN A 664 47.90 -1.78 -37.95
CA ASN A 664 49.20 -1.28 -38.32
C ASN A 664 49.80 -2.10 -39.46
N GLU A 665 50.06 -1.38 -40.51
CA GLU A 665 51.04 -1.48 -41.61
C GLU A 665 51.71 -2.78 -42.01
N GLY A 666 51.63 -3.01 -43.31
CA GLY A 666 52.83 -3.28 -44.16
C GLY A 666 53.11 -4.74 -44.46
N THR A 667 52.90 -5.12 -45.62
CA THR A 667 53.82 -5.52 -46.67
C THR A 667 53.26 -6.64 -47.56
N ILE A 668 53.45 -6.40 -48.84
CA ILE A 668 53.15 -7.16 -50.01
C ILE A 668 53.89 -8.53 -50.03
N SER A 669 53.23 -9.62 -50.41
CA SER A 669 53.85 -10.59 -51.30
C SER A 669 52.82 -11.58 -51.91
N SER A 670 52.93 -11.70 -53.19
CA SER A 670 52.22 -12.56 -54.12
C SER A 670 52.46 -14.05 -53.95
N SER A 671 51.48 -14.89 -54.22
CA SER A 671 51.54 -15.97 -55.26
C SER A 671 50.33 -16.92 -55.14
N MET A 672 49.59 -16.98 -56.14
CA MET A 672 49.09 -18.02 -57.04
C MET A 672 49.00 -19.46 -56.56
N THR A 673 47.86 -20.00 -56.90
CA THR A 673 47.55 -21.36 -57.42
C THR A 673 46.95 -22.41 -56.46
N SER A 674 45.83 -22.77 -56.69
CA SER A 674 45.01 -23.87 -57.17
C SER A 674 43.65 -23.88 -56.54
#